data_f845fb528e1395fb8c2d3e0958385232
#
_entry.id   f845fb528e1395fb8c2d3e0958385232
#
_cell.length_a   1.000
_cell.length_b   1.000
_cell.length_c   1.000
_cell.angle_alpha   90.00
_cell.angle_beta   90.00
_cell.angle_gamma   90.00
#
_symmetry.space_group_name_H-M   'P 1'
#
loop_
_entity.id
_entity.type
_entity.pdbx_description
1 polymer ?
#
loop_
_entity_poly.entity_id
_entity_poly.type
_entity_poly.pdbx_seq_one_letter_code
_entity_poly.pdbx_strand_id
1 'polypeptide(L)'
;MLKSSPLSFPLQTRDPIQLLLKLDGKFVELLQKVLCLPKCPEQIQALCAAILREMSPSNYLILSCDEIQDAKLLSLVSSILLAQGNKKAEALAVGQRVVKVLEGRLPEGQSSRHLLPLLSKIISLSPANLSEDQTNLVNKRMVDWLRYASVQQGVAQPSGGFFSNPRARQPGPITEVDGAIATDFFTVLSVGQYYTEDQWLNMQAFSMLRKWLLRYGSEGANSPNSDDKSEVDGSIMSMVSATSTSSRLLPPKERLREKAFEYCQRLIEQSNRRALKKPDGDLQKACLIEAVTIMDIICRQDSNYVYRTLSCLKILHGRISGDLAYARALLPIAQFFLNHSETAAVDSEAVYKHLFTRIPAQLFHSPMMAFEFIQFCRDNIQFFTENLSIFRRSFPNLFKLLAWNSPALISEFMDLLPPLLGADTAIEIFHLLLDLPCLAATLDIQLRSASVPISERATWDPAAKPASCLEAFRHPLYRSTFQYLLRIETAPRDPPERLAPLRQLLGSMASCPRVVQCADTIPVLLRLYFSVVAEFADGPLINQLVLVLLERSEQLYEIPAFKADVHRVLSSQLVLLCKLHPSLVVELSKELLEFSGTVSNIRNKEDIFTYVVWAIGEYMSVSYDKRCTVEQINKFFEALEAMLFEITQLRPSASIPKYSPRVITVLMTTLTKLASRSQDLIPRMSLFLSKMRAFVQSPAMASVYSEEDSEEILTRAAELMNLLKMPSVAQFVLTPSAEVASPRFHRDTNVSLPLAMKTASRLLERGTGFVPG
;
A
#
# COMPACT_ATOMS: atom_id res chain seq x y z
N MET A 1 -8.56 13.71 32.50
CA MET A 1 -8.80 12.35 31.98
C MET A 1 -9.51 12.45 30.65
N LEU A 2 -8.76 12.51 29.56
CA LEU A 2 -9.27 12.37 28.20
C LEU A 2 -8.59 11.13 27.62
N LYS A 3 -9.35 10.03 27.51
CA LYS A 3 -8.95 8.82 26.85
C LYS A 3 -8.83 9.12 25.37
N SER A 4 -7.63 9.05 24.83
CA SER A 4 -7.36 9.04 23.41
C SER A 4 -7.82 7.72 22.81
N SER A 5 -8.94 7.73 22.11
CA SER A 5 -9.31 6.67 21.20
C SER A 5 -8.44 6.78 19.93
N PRO A 6 -7.94 5.69 19.36
CA PRO A 6 -7.27 5.74 18.08
C PRO A 6 -8.32 6.02 17.00
N LEU A 7 -8.23 7.20 16.38
CA LEU A 7 -8.97 7.54 15.17
C LEU A 7 -8.48 6.66 14.02
N SER A 8 -9.21 5.61 13.75
CA SER A 8 -9.17 4.93 12.48
C SER A 8 -9.81 5.85 11.43
N PHE A 9 -9.01 6.48 10.59
CA PHE A 9 -9.50 7.16 9.40
C PHE A 9 -9.80 6.11 8.34
N PRO A 10 -11.06 5.95 7.90
CA PRO A 10 -11.32 5.27 6.64
C PRO A 10 -10.92 6.23 5.52
N LEU A 11 -9.90 5.86 4.75
CA LEU A 11 -9.60 6.43 3.44
C LEU A 11 -10.67 5.96 2.43
N GLN A 12 -11.90 6.37 2.63
CA GLN A 12 -12.84 6.56 1.54
C GLN A 12 -12.83 8.05 1.22
N THR A 13 -12.65 8.38 -0.04
CA THR A 13 -12.95 9.67 -0.66
C THR A 13 -14.44 9.95 -0.57
N ARG A 14 -14.97 10.07 0.64
CA ARG A 14 -16.12 10.86 0.91
C ARG A 14 -15.57 12.21 1.27
N ASP A 15 -15.96 13.23 0.51
CA ASP A 15 -15.87 14.59 0.98
C ASP A 15 -16.28 14.57 2.45
N PRO A 16 -15.43 15.08 3.37
CA PRO A 16 -15.86 15.19 4.74
C PRO A 16 -17.19 15.94 4.64
N ILE A 17 -18.26 15.33 5.13
CA ILE A 17 -19.51 16.06 5.40
C ILE A 17 -19.04 17.05 6.44
N GLN A 18 -18.55 18.20 5.99
CA GLN A 18 -18.44 19.37 6.82
C GLN A 18 -19.85 19.58 7.33
N LEU A 19 -20.03 19.33 8.60
CA LEU A 19 -21.16 19.87 9.36
C LEU A 19 -20.95 21.37 9.33
N LEU A 20 -21.28 21.99 8.17
CA LEU A 20 -21.22 23.41 7.98
C LEU A 20 -22.34 23.98 8.84
N LEU A 21 -21.97 24.42 10.04
CA LEU A 21 -22.86 25.10 10.93
C LEU A 21 -23.38 26.37 10.26
N LYS A 22 -24.64 26.38 9.84
CA LYS A 22 -25.31 27.60 9.40
C LYS A 22 -25.65 28.41 10.65
N LEU A 23 -24.86 29.44 10.89
CA LEU A 23 -25.12 30.37 11.98
C LEU A 23 -25.98 31.55 11.49
N ASP A 24 -26.83 32.07 12.38
CA ASP A 24 -27.58 33.30 12.13
C ASP A 24 -26.62 34.49 11.94
N GLY A 25 -26.92 35.38 11.00
CA GLY A 25 -26.09 36.55 10.66
C GLY A 25 -25.77 37.42 11.88
N LYS A 26 -26.75 37.67 12.74
CA LYS A 26 -26.57 38.44 14.00
C LYS A 26 -25.55 37.77 14.95
N PHE A 27 -25.53 36.44 14.97
CA PHE A 27 -24.59 35.72 15.82
C PHE A 27 -23.17 35.77 15.23
N VAL A 28 -23.03 35.71 13.90
CA VAL A 28 -21.75 35.89 13.21
C VAL A 28 -21.18 37.28 13.48
N GLU A 29 -22.00 38.34 13.39
CA GLU A 29 -21.60 39.71 13.71
C GLU A 29 -21.16 39.84 15.19
N LEU A 30 -21.87 39.21 16.09
CA LEU A 30 -21.52 39.22 17.52
C LEU A 30 -20.17 38.55 17.77
N LEU A 31 -19.92 37.37 17.16
CA LEU A 31 -18.65 36.66 17.28
C LEU A 31 -17.49 37.50 16.75
N GLN A 32 -17.66 38.21 15.62
CA GLN A 32 -16.66 39.11 15.06
C GLN A 32 -16.38 40.30 15.98
N LYS A 33 -17.41 40.92 16.56
CA LYS A 33 -17.27 41.99 17.53
C LYS A 33 -16.50 41.53 18.79
N VAL A 34 -16.84 40.38 19.33
CA VAL A 34 -16.17 39.81 20.49
C VAL A 34 -14.69 39.48 20.18
N LEU A 35 -14.42 38.90 19.01
CA LEU A 35 -13.06 38.57 18.57
C LEU A 35 -12.16 39.80 18.51
N CYS A 36 -12.69 40.94 18.02
CA CYS A 36 -11.91 42.18 17.82
C CYS A 36 -11.89 43.10 19.08
N LEU A 37 -12.52 42.73 20.20
CA LEU A 37 -12.49 43.53 21.42
C LEU A 37 -11.08 43.54 22.03
N PRO A 38 -10.48 44.73 22.31
CA PRO A 38 -9.10 44.84 22.83
C PRO A 38 -8.88 44.19 24.19
N LYS A 39 -9.92 44.05 25.01
CA LYS A 39 -9.88 43.47 26.37
C LYS A 39 -10.49 42.08 26.46
N CYS A 40 -10.75 41.44 25.33
CA CYS A 40 -11.32 40.09 25.32
C CYS A 40 -10.28 39.06 25.81
N PRO A 41 -10.66 38.16 26.74
CA PRO A 41 -9.79 37.06 27.17
C PRO A 41 -9.35 36.20 25.97
N GLU A 42 -8.08 35.81 25.97
CA GLU A 42 -7.47 35.03 24.86
C GLU A 42 -8.22 33.75 24.50
N GLN A 43 -8.71 33.06 25.52
CA GLN A 43 -9.47 31.81 25.36
C GLN A 43 -10.78 32.04 24.59
N ILE A 44 -11.45 33.18 24.85
CA ILE A 44 -12.69 33.56 24.19
C ILE A 44 -12.40 33.96 22.75
N GLN A 45 -11.34 34.74 22.51
CA GLN A 45 -10.90 35.07 21.14
C GLN A 45 -10.61 33.82 20.32
N ALA A 46 -9.85 32.87 20.88
CA ALA A 46 -9.53 31.60 20.23
C ALA A 46 -10.79 30.76 19.94
N LEU A 47 -11.76 30.73 20.87
CA LEU A 47 -13.03 30.04 20.68
C LEU A 47 -13.87 30.69 19.57
N CYS A 48 -14.02 32.03 19.58
CA CYS A 48 -14.69 32.74 18.51
C CYS A 48 -14.05 32.45 17.13
N ALA A 49 -12.72 32.47 17.06
CA ALA A 49 -12.00 32.18 15.85
C ALA A 49 -12.21 30.72 15.38
N ALA A 50 -12.24 29.77 16.31
CA ALA A 50 -12.52 28.37 16.00
C ALA A 50 -13.91 28.18 15.41
N ILE A 51 -14.93 28.78 16.01
CA ILE A 51 -16.33 28.72 15.52
C ILE A 51 -16.43 29.37 14.13
N LEU A 52 -15.85 30.55 13.93
CA LEU A 52 -15.87 31.25 12.65
C LEU A 52 -15.11 30.52 11.55
N ARG A 53 -14.11 29.71 11.86
CA ARG A 53 -13.39 28.87 10.87
C ARG A 53 -14.21 27.68 10.39
N GLU A 54 -15.01 27.08 11.28
CA GLU A 54 -15.75 25.84 11.01
C GLU A 54 -17.18 26.06 10.54
N MET A 55 -17.65 27.34 10.49
CA MET A 55 -18.99 27.65 9.99
C MET A 55 -19.05 27.59 8.47
N SER A 56 -20.27 27.48 7.90
CA SER A 56 -20.50 27.63 6.46
C SER A 56 -20.09 29.03 5.99
N PRO A 57 -19.55 29.19 4.77
CA PRO A 57 -19.26 30.49 4.21
C PRO A 57 -20.50 31.41 4.28
N SER A 58 -20.29 32.61 4.79
CA SER A 58 -21.39 33.56 5.07
C SER A 58 -21.02 34.97 4.61
N ASN A 59 -21.96 35.64 3.93
CA ASN A 59 -21.82 37.02 3.52
C ASN A 59 -21.83 38.03 4.67
N TYR A 60 -22.11 37.56 5.92
CA TYR A 60 -22.05 38.37 7.15
C TYR A 60 -20.64 38.43 7.74
N LEU A 61 -19.68 37.70 7.16
CA LEU A 61 -18.29 37.77 7.60
C LEU A 61 -17.58 38.99 6.99
N ILE A 62 -17.45 40.06 7.80
CA ILE A 62 -16.83 41.34 7.39
C ILE A 62 -15.53 41.54 8.19
N LEU A 63 -14.55 40.64 7.99
CA LEU A 63 -13.24 40.74 8.62
C LEU A 63 -12.22 41.19 7.59
N SER A 64 -11.33 42.13 7.96
CA SER A 64 -10.13 42.49 7.22
C SER A 64 -8.89 42.37 8.06
N CYS A 65 -7.77 42.02 7.45
CA CYS A 65 -6.48 41.97 8.13
C CYS A 65 -5.68 43.29 8.02
N ASP A 66 -6.15 44.30 7.28
CA ASP A 66 -5.35 45.47 6.88
C ASP A 66 -4.99 46.40 8.04
N GLU A 67 -5.89 46.62 8.98
CA GLU A 67 -5.71 47.56 10.08
C GLU A 67 -5.21 46.94 11.39
N ILE A 68 -5.11 45.60 11.43
CA ILE A 68 -4.73 44.88 12.66
C ILE A 68 -3.24 45.05 12.94
N GLN A 69 -2.91 45.64 14.09
CA GLN A 69 -1.54 45.82 14.56
C GLN A 69 -1.04 44.68 15.45
N ASP A 70 -1.93 44.10 16.26
CA ASP A 70 -1.61 42.98 17.11
C ASP A 70 -1.41 41.69 16.33
N ALA A 71 -0.21 41.10 16.42
CA ALA A 71 0.18 39.89 15.68
C ALA A 71 -0.67 38.68 16.02
N LYS A 72 -1.17 38.59 17.24
CA LYS A 72 -2.01 37.47 17.69
C LYS A 72 -3.41 37.57 17.09
N LEU A 73 -4.03 38.76 17.18
CA LEU A 73 -5.32 39.00 16.55
C LEU A 73 -5.22 38.85 15.02
N LEU A 74 -4.14 39.34 14.42
CA LEU A 74 -3.85 39.15 13.00
C LEU A 74 -3.81 37.66 12.66
N SER A 75 -3.17 36.85 13.50
CA SER A 75 -3.12 35.39 13.29
C SER A 75 -4.51 34.76 13.32
N LEU A 76 -5.34 35.12 14.29
CA LEU A 76 -6.70 34.59 14.41
C LEU A 76 -7.58 35.00 13.21
N VAL A 77 -7.62 36.29 12.87
CA VAL A 77 -8.41 36.80 11.73
C VAL A 77 -7.94 36.20 10.41
N SER A 78 -6.64 36.18 10.18
CA SER A 78 -6.07 35.57 8.97
C SER A 78 -6.41 34.08 8.85
N SER A 79 -6.43 33.35 9.96
CA SER A 79 -6.83 31.94 9.95
C SER A 79 -8.29 31.72 9.55
N ILE A 80 -9.18 32.66 9.90
CA ILE A 80 -10.59 32.65 9.51
C ILE A 80 -10.72 32.97 8.02
N LEU A 81 -10.09 34.03 7.56
CA LEU A 81 -10.09 34.43 6.13
C LEU A 81 -9.60 33.31 5.22
N LEU A 82 -8.49 32.66 5.59
CA LEU A 82 -7.91 31.55 4.83
C LEU A 82 -8.81 30.27 4.85
N ALA A 83 -9.70 30.14 5.84
CA ALA A 83 -10.63 29.02 5.91
C ALA A 83 -11.94 29.30 5.15
N GLN A 84 -12.44 30.54 5.17
CA GLN A 84 -13.77 30.92 4.73
C GLN A 84 -13.82 31.66 3.39
N GLY A 85 -12.72 32.31 2.97
CA GLY A 85 -12.72 33.20 1.84
C GLY A 85 -12.39 32.57 0.48
N ASN A 86 -12.38 33.40 -0.56
CA ASN A 86 -11.86 33.02 -1.87
C ASN A 86 -10.34 32.84 -1.78
N LYS A 87 -9.92 31.59 -1.77
CA LYS A 87 -8.56 31.14 -1.39
C LYS A 87 -7.40 31.92 -2.00
N LYS A 88 -7.53 32.44 -3.23
CA LYS A 88 -6.43 33.20 -3.88
C LYS A 88 -6.35 34.66 -3.42
N ALA A 89 -7.47 35.39 -3.44
CA ALA A 89 -7.50 36.79 -3.06
C ALA A 89 -7.21 36.97 -1.56
N GLU A 90 -7.82 36.15 -0.72
CA GLU A 90 -7.59 36.17 0.73
C GLU A 90 -6.15 35.80 1.07
N ALA A 91 -5.59 34.75 0.44
CA ALA A 91 -4.19 34.38 0.67
C ALA A 91 -3.21 35.49 0.25
N LEU A 92 -3.52 36.26 -0.81
CA LEU A 92 -2.73 37.41 -1.24
C LEU A 92 -2.77 38.52 -0.20
N ALA A 93 -3.96 38.96 0.24
CA ALA A 93 -4.12 40.01 1.23
C ALA A 93 -3.44 39.67 2.56
N VAL A 94 -3.68 38.44 3.06
CA VAL A 94 -3.03 37.93 4.27
C VAL A 94 -1.52 37.88 4.10
N GLY A 95 -1.02 37.39 2.94
CA GLY A 95 0.41 37.28 2.63
C GLY A 95 1.09 38.66 2.66
N GLN A 96 0.55 39.64 1.97
CA GLN A 96 1.08 41.05 1.94
C GLN A 96 1.09 41.64 3.33
N ARG A 97 0.01 41.43 4.10
CA ARG A 97 -0.07 41.97 5.47
C ARG A 97 0.94 41.31 6.42
N VAL A 98 1.09 40.00 6.37
CA VAL A 98 2.09 39.27 7.20
C VAL A 98 3.50 39.73 6.85
N VAL A 99 3.87 39.86 5.57
CA VAL A 99 5.19 40.34 5.17
C VAL A 99 5.43 41.77 5.63
N LYS A 100 4.45 42.68 5.48
CA LYS A 100 4.54 44.08 5.95
C LYS A 100 4.78 44.14 7.46
N VAL A 101 4.15 43.27 8.27
CA VAL A 101 4.42 43.20 9.71
C VAL A 101 5.83 42.65 9.99
N LEU A 102 6.33 41.72 9.17
CA LEU A 102 7.69 41.19 9.28
C LEU A 102 8.78 42.17 8.83
N GLU A 103 8.45 43.22 8.04
CA GLU A 103 9.36 44.31 7.67
C GLU A 103 9.76 45.18 8.88
N GLY A 104 8.80 45.40 9.78
CA GLY A 104 9.02 46.21 10.98
C GLY A 104 10.05 45.58 11.94
N ARG A 105 10.64 46.39 12.81
CA ARG A 105 11.39 45.91 13.97
C ARG A 105 10.36 45.29 14.94
N LEU A 106 10.22 43.97 14.88
CA LEU A 106 9.37 43.25 15.84
C LEU A 106 10.02 43.30 17.24
N PRO A 107 9.26 43.59 18.28
CA PRO A 107 9.68 43.27 19.62
C PRO A 107 9.97 41.78 19.70
N GLU A 108 11.05 41.41 20.36
CA GLU A 108 11.67 40.09 20.36
C GLU A 108 10.67 38.95 20.57
N GLY A 109 10.72 38.00 19.64
CA GLY A 109 10.15 36.63 19.81
C GLY A 109 8.64 36.44 19.70
N GLN A 110 7.82 37.14 20.44
CA GLN A 110 6.39 36.83 20.58
C GLN A 110 5.54 37.03 19.32
N SER A 111 5.73 38.11 18.59
CA SER A 111 4.95 38.40 17.38
C SER A 111 5.24 37.43 16.24
N SER A 112 6.50 37.05 16.06
CA SER A 112 6.90 36.08 15.01
C SER A 112 6.30 34.69 15.26
N ARG A 113 6.11 34.31 16.52
CA ARG A 113 5.47 33.03 16.91
C ARG A 113 4.08 32.85 16.29
N HIS A 114 3.30 33.92 16.22
CA HIS A 114 1.96 33.87 15.64
C HIS A 114 1.96 33.97 14.12
N LEU A 115 2.93 34.64 13.53
CA LEU A 115 2.98 34.93 12.09
C LEU A 115 3.61 33.79 11.25
N LEU A 116 4.57 33.05 11.79
CA LEU A 116 5.24 31.98 11.04
C LEU A 116 4.31 30.83 10.60
N PRO A 117 3.37 30.35 11.41
CA PRO A 117 2.39 29.35 10.95
C PRO A 117 1.52 29.87 9.79
N LEU A 118 1.15 31.15 9.78
CA LEU A 118 0.41 31.77 8.69
C LEU A 118 1.27 31.83 7.42
N LEU A 119 2.49 32.28 7.52
CA LEU A 119 3.43 32.32 6.38
C LEU A 119 3.58 30.92 5.77
N SER A 120 3.76 29.90 6.58
CA SER A 120 3.81 28.50 6.12
C SER A 120 2.53 28.07 5.40
N LYS A 121 1.35 28.50 5.87
CA LYS A 121 0.05 28.22 5.23
C LYS A 121 -0.07 28.95 3.89
N ILE A 122 0.31 30.21 3.81
CA ILE A 122 0.29 31.04 2.59
C ILE A 122 1.19 30.44 1.50
N ILE A 123 2.40 30.03 1.85
CA ILE A 123 3.32 29.32 0.93
C ILE A 123 2.67 28.08 0.34
N SER A 124 1.89 27.35 1.14
CA SER A 124 1.21 26.14 0.69
C SER A 124 -0.01 26.44 -0.21
N LEU A 125 -0.73 27.53 0.02
CA LEU A 125 -1.99 27.86 -0.70
C LEU A 125 -1.72 28.66 -1.99
N SER A 126 -0.84 29.66 -1.94
CA SER A 126 -0.64 30.61 -3.04
C SER A 126 0.80 31.09 -3.10
N PRO A 127 1.74 30.24 -3.52
CA PRO A 127 3.16 30.56 -3.51
C PRO A 127 3.57 31.64 -4.51
N ALA A 128 2.77 31.93 -5.53
CA ALA A 128 3.05 32.97 -6.53
C ALA A 128 2.74 34.40 -6.04
N ASN A 129 2.22 34.55 -4.83
CA ASN A 129 1.73 35.84 -4.31
C ASN A 129 2.78 36.74 -3.67
N LEU A 130 4.03 36.26 -3.51
CA LEU A 130 5.11 37.06 -2.96
C LEU A 130 5.97 37.65 -4.08
N SER A 131 6.21 38.96 -4.02
CA SER A 131 7.17 39.61 -4.92
C SER A 131 8.60 39.17 -4.61
N GLU A 132 9.52 39.44 -5.53
CA GLU A 132 10.95 39.15 -5.34
C GLU A 132 11.53 39.87 -4.12
N ASP A 133 11.18 41.15 -3.92
CA ASP A 133 11.62 41.90 -2.76
C ASP A 133 11.13 41.34 -1.46
N GLN A 134 9.84 40.90 -1.43
CA GLN A 134 9.25 40.24 -0.28
C GLN A 134 9.90 38.89 0.01
N THR A 135 10.20 38.12 -1.04
CA THR A 135 10.93 36.86 -0.92
C THR A 135 12.34 37.09 -0.36
N ASN A 136 13.04 38.08 -0.86
CA ASN A 136 14.40 38.48 -0.36
C ASN A 136 14.36 38.95 1.10
N LEU A 137 13.30 39.65 1.50
CA LEU A 137 13.10 40.04 2.90
C LEU A 137 12.92 38.80 3.80
N VAL A 138 12.04 37.90 3.41
CA VAL A 138 11.82 36.67 4.18
C VAL A 138 13.09 35.82 4.23
N ASN A 139 13.83 35.69 3.13
CA ASN A 139 15.15 35.04 3.12
C ASN A 139 16.11 35.62 4.19
N LYS A 140 16.21 36.94 4.28
CA LYS A 140 17.02 37.59 5.31
C LYS A 140 16.53 37.26 6.71
N ARG A 141 15.22 37.34 6.94
CA ARG A 141 14.62 37.01 8.25
C ARG A 141 14.83 35.54 8.65
N MET A 142 14.69 34.61 7.71
CA MET A 142 14.92 33.19 7.99
C MET A 142 16.37 32.90 8.39
N VAL A 143 17.35 33.59 7.75
CA VAL A 143 18.74 33.50 8.17
C VAL A 143 18.91 33.98 9.61
N ASP A 144 18.25 35.07 9.97
CA ASP A 144 18.32 35.62 11.33
C ASP A 144 17.64 34.69 12.35
N TRP A 145 16.50 34.13 12.04
CA TRP A 145 15.81 33.19 12.92
C TRP A 145 16.58 31.89 13.15
N LEU A 146 17.15 31.29 12.11
CA LEU A 146 17.99 30.09 12.23
C LEU A 146 19.29 30.34 12.98
N ARG A 147 19.79 31.58 12.97
CA ARG A 147 21.00 32.02 13.70
C ARG A 147 20.72 32.33 15.15
N TYR A 148 19.58 32.95 15.44
CA TYR A 148 19.23 33.50 16.75
C TYR A 148 19.20 32.39 17.82
N ALA A 149 18.55 31.29 17.55
CA ALA A 149 18.46 30.17 18.49
C ALA A 149 19.81 29.47 18.74
N SER A 150 20.80 29.62 17.87
CA SER A 150 22.13 29.04 18.03
C SER A 150 23.03 29.79 19.02
N VAL A 151 22.75 31.05 19.27
CA VAL A 151 23.60 31.94 20.14
C VAL A 151 23.22 31.88 21.61
N GLN A 152 21.96 31.58 21.95
CA GLN A 152 21.46 31.73 23.31
C GLN A 152 21.61 30.51 24.26
N GLN A 153 22.29 29.48 23.89
CA GLN A 153 22.40 28.25 24.70
C GLN A 153 23.33 28.34 25.91
N GLY A 154 23.99 29.44 26.15
CA GLY A 154 25.01 29.54 27.20
C GLY A 154 24.58 30.15 28.52
N VAL A 155 23.42 30.77 28.60
CA VAL A 155 23.02 31.50 29.81
C VAL A 155 21.82 30.83 30.44
N ALA A 156 22.08 29.78 31.26
CA ALA A 156 21.16 29.44 32.32
C ALA A 156 21.11 30.71 33.22
N GLN A 157 20.02 31.47 33.17
CA GLN A 157 19.79 32.49 34.19
C GLN A 157 19.82 31.80 35.57
N PRO A 158 20.67 32.25 36.50
CA PRO A 158 20.62 31.74 37.83
C PRO A 158 19.25 32.13 38.39
N SER A 159 18.38 31.12 38.60
CA SER A 159 17.25 31.32 39.45
C SER A 159 17.78 31.82 40.78
N GLY A 160 17.54 33.10 41.09
CA GLY A 160 17.97 33.74 42.31
C GLY A 160 17.37 33.05 43.54
N GLY A 161 18.11 32.09 44.07
CA GLY A 161 17.93 31.57 45.41
C GLY A 161 19.09 32.05 46.25
N PHE A 162 18.80 32.73 47.31
CA PHE A 162 19.74 33.39 48.26
C PHE A 162 20.74 32.44 48.96
N PHE A 163 20.78 31.15 48.60
CA PHE A 163 21.65 30.13 49.15
C PHE A 163 22.26 29.21 48.09
N SER A 164 22.86 29.73 47.07
CA SER A 164 23.63 28.89 46.14
C SER A 164 25.12 28.92 46.54
N ASN A 165 25.59 27.73 46.91
CA ASN A 165 26.99 27.46 47.22
C ASN A 165 27.88 27.81 46.01
N PRO A 166 28.95 28.62 46.13
CA PRO A 166 29.72 29.16 45.04
C PRO A 166 30.67 28.16 44.34
N ARG A 167 30.44 26.84 44.48
CA ARG A 167 31.20 25.77 43.86
C ARG A 167 30.43 24.86 42.93
N ALA A 168 29.37 25.34 42.28
CA ALA A 168 28.84 24.61 41.14
C ALA A 168 29.90 24.68 40.00
N ARG A 169 30.52 23.54 39.73
CA ARG A 169 31.41 23.38 38.54
C ARG A 169 30.61 23.86 37.33
N GLN A 170 31.12 24.92 36.68
CA GLN A 170 30.66 25.28 35.34
C GLN A 170 30.72 24.00 34.48
N PRO A 171 29.64 23.58 33.82
CA PRO A 171 29.72 22.48 32.86
C PRO A 171 30.81 22.86 31.87
N GLY A 172 31.83 22.02 31.74
CA GLY A 172 32.90 22.22 30.77
C GLY A 172 32.32 22.42 29.36
N PRO A 173 33.00 23.16 28.48
CA PRO A 173 32.54 23.40 27.14
C PRO A 173 32.29 22.03 26.45
N ILE A 174 31.12 21.89 25.85
CA ILE A 174 30.77 20.70 25.08
C ILE A 174 31.59 20.79 23.79
N THR A 175 32.56 19.86 23.64
CA THR A 175 33.39 19.78 22.43
C THR A 175 32.61 19.02 21.34
N GLU A 176 32.66 19.51 20.14
CA GLU A 176 32.12 18.83 18.95
C GLU A 176 33.14 17.88 18.32
N VAL A 177 32.68 17.19 17.25
CA VAL A 177 33.45 16.14 16.55
C VAL A 177 34.83 16.65 16.05
N ASP A 178 34.96 17.94 15.79
CA ASP A 178 36.21 18.57 15.31
C ASP A 178 36.96 19.39 16.41
N GLY A 179 36.61 19.22 17.70
CA GLY A 179 37.24 19.90 18.82
C GLY A 179 36.84 21.37 18.98
N ALA A 180 35.88 21.88 18.21
CA ALA A 180 35.37 23.24 18.37
C ALA A 180 34.43 23.32 19.59
N ILE A 181 34.49 24.49 20.28
CA ILE A 181 33.64 24.74 21.44
C ILE A 181 32.20 25.01 21.00
N ALA A 182 31.26 24.16 21.47
CA ALA A 182 29.84 24.23 21.09
C ALA A 182 29.09 25.35 21.84
N THR A 183 29.61 26.58 21.87
CA THR A 183 28.92 27.73 22.49
C THR A 183 27.80 28.27 21.62
N ASP A 184 27.83 28.02 20.31
CA ASP A 184 26.98 28.66 19.32
C ASP A 184 25.94 27.74 18.70
N PHE A 185 25.62 26.59 19.33
CA PHE A 185 24.74 25.59 18.74
C PHE A 185 23.33 25.61 19.31
N PHE A 186 22.38 25.59 18.39
CA PHE A 186 21.02 25.23 18.70
C PHE A 186 20.95 23.73 19.04
N THR A 187 20.20 23.39 20.07
CA THR A 187 19.82 22.01 20.37
C THR A 187 18.31 21.86 20.30
N VAL A 188 17.84 20.77 19.69
CA VAL A 188 16.41 20.39 19.72
C VAL A 188 16.00 19.79 21.06
N LEU A 189 16.96 19.51 21.95
CA LEU A 189 16.69 18.96 23.27
C LEU A 189 16.34 20.09 24.24
N SER A 190 15.28 19.94 25.03
CA SER A 190 14.91 20.92 26.04
C SER A 190 15.94 20.92 27.17
N VAL A 191 16.37 22.13 27.57
CA VAL A 191 17.31 22.32 28.70
C VAL A 191 16.55 22.43 30.04
N GLY A 192 15.24 22.67 30.00
CA GLY A 192 14.38 22.81 31.16
C GLY A 192 13.05 22.06 31.04
N GLN A 193 12.05 22.50 31.80
CA GLN A 193 10.70 21.93 31.71
C GLN A 193 10.00 22.23 30.39
N TYR A 194 10.32 23.38 29.78
CA TYR A 194 9.69 23.88 28.56
C TYR A 194 10.75 24.42 27.60
N TYR A 195 10.42 24.39 26.30
CA TYR A 195 11.24 25.07 25.29
C TYR A 195 11.20 26.59 25.50
N THR A 196 12.34 27.25 25.27
CA THR A 196 12.38 28.72 25.24
C THR A 196 11.64 29.25 24.03
N GLU A 197 11.24 30.52 24.06
CA GLU A 197 10.60 31.18 22.90
C GLU A 197 11.50 31.14 21.66
N ASP A 198 12.79 31.30 21.84
CA ASP A 198 13.78 31.26 20.76
C ASP A 198 13.93 29.88 20.14
N GLN A 199 13.95 28.83 20.96
CA GLN A 199 13.92 27.45 20.47
C GLN A 199 12.65 27.19 19.68
N TRP A 200 11.52 27.69 20.16
CA TRP A 200 10.25 27.53 19.47
C TRP A 200 10.24 28.25 18.12
N LEU A 201 10.70 29.51 18.07
CA LEU A 201 10.83 30.32 16.85
C LEU A 201 11.74 29.63 15.83
N ASN A 202 12.88 29.11 16.27
CA ASN A 202 13.83 28.38 15.44
C ASN A 202 13.21 27.11 14.87
N MET A 203 12.50 26.33 15.67
CA MET A 203 11.81 25.13 15.24
C MET A 203 10.70 25.43 14.21
N GLN A 204 9.96 26.52 14.41
CA GLN A 204 8.93 26.95 13.45
C GLN A 204 9.54 27.38 12.12
N ALA A 205 10.61 28.18 12.16
CA ALA A 205 11.35 28.58 10.96
C ALA A 205 11.91 27.35 10.22
N PHE A 206 12.49 26.40 10.93
CA PHE A 206 13.01 25.17 10.35
C PHE A 206 11.88 24.31 9.75
N SER A 207 10.72 24.21 10.39
CA SER A 207 9.59 23.41 9.89
C SER A 207 9.04 23.92 8.53
N MET A 208 9.17 25.21 8.23
CA MET A 208 8.75 25.76 6.93
C MET A 208 9.87 25.83 5.89
N LEU A 209 11.12 25.63 6.30
CA LEU A 209 12.30 25.82 5.45
C LEU A 209 12.29 24.95 4.19
N ARG A 210 11.91 23.68 4.31
CA ARG A 210 11.80 22.76 3.18
C ARG A 210 10.84 23.27 2.10
N LYS A 211 9.62 23.65 2.49
CA LYS A 211 8.62 24.19 1.56
C LYS A 211 9.10 25.48 0.92
N TRP A 212 9.78 26.31 1.71
CA TRP A 212 10.35 27.57 1.23
C TRP A 212 11.43 27.34 0.17
N LEU A 213 12.41 26.48 0.43
CA LEU A 213 13.48 26.17 -0.52
C LEU A 213 12.95 25.51 -1.81
N LEU A 214 11.99 24.60 -1.70
CA LEU A 214 11.36 24.00 -2.88
C LEU A 214 10.66 25.03 -3.77
N ARG A 215 10.08 26.06 -3.18
CA ARG A 215 9.29 27.02 -3.93
C ARG A 215 10.08 28.22 -4.45
N TYR A 216 10.95 28.75 -3.61
CA TYR A 216 11.69 29.98 -3.89
C TYR A 216 13.21 29.76 -4.03
N GLY A 217 13.65 28.52 -3.91
CA GLY A 217 15.07 28.15 -4.00
C GLY A 217 15.54 27.87 -5.43
N SER A 218 14.68 27.45 -6.36
CA SER A 218 15.06 27.25 -7.77
C SER A 218 15.15 28.57 -8.52
N GLU A 219 16.11 28.71 -9.42
CA GLU A 219 16.12 29.79 -10.39
C GLU A 219 14.92 29.65 -11.32
N GLY A 220 14.16 30.74 -11.47
CA GLY A 220 13.00 30.76 -12.35
C GLY A 220 13.44 30.46 -13.79
N ALA A 221 13.00 29.28 -14.29
CA ALA A 221 13.18 28.90 -15.69
C ALA A 221 12.25 29.69 -16.65
N ASN A 222 11.87 30.92 -16.31
CA ASN A 222 11.07 31.78 -17.17
C ASN A 222 11.48 33.23 -16.98
N SER A 223 12.66 33.61 -17.50
CA SER A 223 12.91 34.96 -17.93
C SER A 223 13.46 34.88 -19.36
N PRO A 224 12.68 35.28 -20.38
CA PRO A 224 13.25 35.47 -21.70
C PRO A 224 13.97 36.81 -21.71
N ASN A 225 15.20 36.77 -22.19
CA ASN A 225 16.05 37.90 -22.58
C ASN A 225 16.75 38.73 -21.47
N SER A 226 17.97 38.37 -21.19
CA SER A 226 19.04 39.32 -21.22
C SER A 226 20.28 38.62 -21.78
N ASP A 227 20.49 38.86 -23.08
CA ASP A 227 21.79 38.71 -23.71
C ASP A 227 22.70 39.76 -23.05
N ASP A 228 23.59 39.32 -22.21
CA ASP A 228 24.84 40.00 -21.93
C ASP A 228 25.90 38.94 -21.59
N LYS A 229 26.56 38.50 -22.66
CA LYS A 229 27.79 37.74 -22.58
C LYS A 229 28.90 38.68 -22.11
N SER A 230 29.35 38.51 -20.90
CA SER A 230 30.73 38.89 -20.55
C SER A 230 31.49 37.59 -20.21
N GLU A 231 32.28 37.17 -21.17
CA GLU A 231 33.39 36.26 -20.97
C GLU A 231 34.33 36.86 -19.92
N VAL A 232 34.52 36.18 -18.82
CA VAL A 232 35.69 36.34 -17.96
C VAL A 232 36.22 34.98 -17.55
N ASP A 233 37.23 34.64 -18.22
CA ASP A 233 38.47 33.91 -17.98
C ASP A 233 38.55 33.05 -16.70
N GLY A 234 38.94 31.78 -16.93
CA GLY A 234 39.23 30.81 -15.90
C GLY A 234 40.35 31.26 -14.97
N SER A 235 40.04 31.26 -13.70
CA SER A 235 41.06 31.32 -12.65
C SER A 235 40.76 30.26 -11.61
N ILE A 236 41.74 29.40 -11.45
CA ILE A 236 41.88 28.40 -10.39
C ILE A 236 41.71 29.08 -9.04
N MET A 237 40.55 28.88 -8.41
CA MET A 237 40.37 29.34 -7.03
C MET A 237 40.78 28.24 -6.07
N SER A 238 41.92 28.49 -5.45
CA SER A 238 42.43 27.80 -4.29
C SER A 238 41.39 27.71 -3.16
N MET A 239 41.33 26.55 -2.54
CA MET A 239 40.66 26.36 -1.25
C MET A 239 41.24 27.35 -0.23
N VAL A 240 40.50 28.40 0.04
CA VAL A 240 40.71 29.23 1.22
C VAL A 240 39.49 29.10 2.11
N SER A 241 39.71 28.64 3.30
CA SER A 241 38.80 28.65 4.44
C SER A 241 38.03 29.96 4.50
N ALA A 242 36.75 29.94 4.18
CA ALA A 242 35.91 31.14 4.19
C ALA A 242 35.63 31.56 5.63
N THR A 243 36.33 32.57 6.07
CA THR A 243 35.99 33.30 7.29
C THR A 243 34.63 33.98 7.16
N SER A 244 33.91 34.11 8.27
CA SER A 244 32.51 34.58 8.42
C SER A 244 32.19 35.96 7.79
N THR A 245 33.17 36.65 7.19
CA THR A 245 33.00 37.94 6.50
C THR A 245 32.55 37.81 5.05
N SER A 246 32.88 36.73 4.36
CA SER A 246 32.54 36.56 2.94
C SER A 246 31.03 36.24 2.73
N SER A 247 30.37 35.61 3.71
CA SER A 247 28.94 35.28 3.59
C SER A 247 27.99 36.48 3.58
N ARG A 248 28.45 37.67 4.00
CA ARG A 248 27.66 38.91 3.98
C ARG A 248 27.49 39.51 2.58
N LEU A 249 28.32 39.10 1.64
CA LEU A 249 28.34 39.60 0.26
C LEU A 249 27.44 38.78 -0.67
N LEU A 250 26.98 37.60 -0.23
CA LEU A 250 26.14 36.75 -1.04
C LEU A 250 24.70 37.29 -1.16
N PRO A 251 24.02 37.05 -2.29
CA PRO A 251 22.60 37.34 -2.46
C PRO A 251 21.75 36.66 -1.33
N PRO A 252 20.63 37.29 -0.92
CA PRO A 252 19.83 36.78 0.20
C PRO A 252 19.42 35.31 0.06
N LYS A 253 19.18 34.83 -1.15
CA LYS A 253 18.80 33.44 -1.47
C LYS A 253 19.96 32.47 -1.22
N GLU A 254 21.15 32.78 -1.75
CA GLU A 254 22.35 31.96 -1.56
C GLU A 254 22.78 31.94 -0.10
N ARG A 255 22.70 33.10 0.56
CA ARG A 255 22.98 33.21 2.00
C ARG A 255 22.01 32.33 2.84
N LEU A 256 20.75 32.29 2.49
CA LEU A 256 19.80 31.37 3.16
C LEU A 256 20.17 29.92 2.89
N ARG A 257 20.54 29.56 1.65
CA ARG A 257 20.96 28.21 1.28
C ARG A 257 22.15 27.72 2.09
N GLU A 258 23.23 28.56 2.15
CA GLU A 258 24.41 28.23 2.96
C GLU A 258 24.06 28.08 4.44
N LYS A 259 23.25 28.99 4.98
CA LYS A 259 22.84 28.96 6.38
C LYS A 259 21.94 27.74 6.70
N ALA A 260 21.04 27.40 5.80
CA ALA A 260 20.22 26.23 5.92
C ALA A 260 21.06 24.94 5.92
N PHE A 261 22.07 24.88 5.04
CA PHE A 261 23.00 23.76 4.99
C PHE A 261 23.78 23.60 6.29
N GLU A 262 24.43 24.67 6.77
CA GLU A 262 25.15 24.67 8.06
C GLU A 262 24.23 24.26 9.22
N TYR A 263 23.01 24.77 9.25
CA TYR A 263 22.04 24.42 10.28
C TYR A 263 21.68 22.94 10.25
N CYS A 264 21.39 22.36 9.08
CA CYS A 264 21.10 20.92 8.92
C CYS A 264 22.30 20.06 9.30
N GLN A 265 23.50 20.44 8.89
CA GLN A 265 24.73 19.72 9.27
C GLN A 265 24.89 19.67 10.79
N ARG A 266 24.70 20.80 11.48
CA ARG A 266 24.75 20.87 12.95
C ARG A 266 23.68 20.04 13.63
N LEU A 267 22.45 20.00 13.11
CA LEU A 267 21.41 19.12 13.63
C LEU A 267 21.80 17.63 13.53
N ILE A 268 22.42 17.25 12.42
CA ILE A 268 22.90 15.87 12.21
C ILE A 268 24.03 15.55 13.20
N GLU A 269 24.99 16.45 13.41
CA GLU A 269 26.06 16.30 14.37
C GLU A 269 25.52 16.18 15.80
N GLN A 270 24.61 17.05 16.19
CA GLN A 270 23.97 17.05 17.51
C GLN A 270 23.07 15.85 17.78
N SER A 271 22.57 15.17 16.75
CA SER A 271 21.73 13.97 16.89
C SER A 271 22.45 12.81 17.60
N ASN A 272 23.74 12.92 17.84
CA ASN A 272 24.52 12.00 18.66
C ASN A 272 24.22 12.12 20.17
N ARG A 273 23.62 13.22 20.59
CA ARG A 273 23.28 13.44 22.00
C ARG A 273 22.02 12.68 22.37
N ARG A 274 22.05 12.00 23.51
CA ARG A 274 20.90 11.25 24.01
C ARG A 274 19.86 12.20 24.59
N ALA A 275 18.64 12.14 24.06
CA ALA A 275 17.50 12.82 24.65
C ALA A 275 17.13 12.22 26.01
N LEU A 276 16.88 13.06 27.00
CA LEU A 276 16.48 12.61 28.34
C LEU A 276 14.98 12.32 28.43
N LYS A 277 14.17 12.99 27.61
CA LYS A 277 12.71 12.84 27.57
C LYS A 277 12.30 12.21 26.23
N LYS A 278 11.28 11.36 26.27
CA LYS A 278 10.75 10.71 25.05
C LYS A 278 10.28 11.72 23.99
N PRO A 279 9.51 12.79 24.32
CA PRO A 279 9.12 13.79 23.30
C PRO A 279 10.30 14.48 22.64
N ASP A 280 11.38 14.75 23.38
CA ASP A 280 12.61 15.35 22.83
C ASP A 280 13.31 14.39 21.86
N GLY A 281 13.31 13.09 22.18
CA GLY A 281 13.84 12.07 21.30
C GLY A 281 13.05 11.93 20.00
N ASP A 282 11.74 12.01 20.06
CA ASP A 282 10.88 11.95 18.88
C ASP A 282 11.03 13.21 18.02
N LEU A 283 11.15 14.38 18.65
CA LEU A 283 11.45 15.65 17.97
C LEU A 283 12.84 15.61 17.31
N GLN A 284 13.86 15.08 17.99
CA GLN A 284 15.21 14.92 17.44
C GLN A 284 15.19 14.06 16.17
N LYS A 285 14.47 12.94 16.16
CA LYS A 285 14.33 12.08 14.99
C LYS A 285 13.61 12.81 13.84
N ALA A 286 12.53 13.53 14.13
CA ALA A 286 11.79 14.30 13.14
C ALA A 286 12.68 15.40 12.51
N CYS A 287 13.45 16.13 13.33
CA CYS A 287 14.39 17.13 12.85
C CYS A 287 15.52 16.52 12.00
N LEU A 288 15.97 15.32 12.35
CA LEU A 288 16.99 14.61 11.58
C LEU A 288 16.49 14.23 10.18
N ILE A 289 15.28 13.72 10.08
CA ILE A 289 14.62 13.38 8.79
C ILE A 289 14.49 14.64 7.93
N GLU A 290 13.98 15.72 8.51
CA GLU A 290 13.80 16.99 7.81
C GLU A 290 15.14 17.60 7.38
N ALA A 291 16.19 17.54 8.21
CA ALA A 291 17.51 18.03 7.89
C ALA A 291 18.12 17.31 6.67
N VAL A 292 18.05 15.98 6.64
CA VAL A 292 18.55 15.19 5.50
C VAL A 292 17.78 15.53 4.22
N THR A 293 16.44 15.67 4.32
CA THR A 293 15.59 16.04 3.17
C THR A 293 15.92 17.45 2.65
N ILE A 294 16.16 18.41 3.54
CA ILE A 294 16.55 19.76 3.16
C ILE A 294 17.94 19.76 2.48
N MET A 295 18.91 19.01 3.01
CA MET A 295 20.22 18.87 2.38
C MET A 295 20.14 18.30 0.97
N ASP A 296 19.28 17.31 0.75
CA ASP A 296 19.00 16.76 -0.60
C ASP A 296 18.46 17.84 -1.55
N ILE A 297 17.50 18.64 -1.10
CA ILE A 297 16.94 19.75 -1.89
C ILE A 297 18.03 20.78 -2.23
N ILE A 298 18.88 21.14 -1.28
CA ILE A 298 20.00 22.06 -1.49
C ILE A 298 20.96 21.50 -2.54
N CYS A 299 21.30 20.21 -2.46
CA CYS A 299 22.17 19.55 -3.43
C CYS A 299 21.60 19.49 -4.83
N ARG A 300 20.28 19.36 -4.95
CA ARG A 300 19.58 19.42 -6.26
C ARG A 300 19.58 20.82 -6.87
N GLN A 301 19.63 21.86 -6.04
CA GLN A 301 19.71 23.24 -6.49
C GLN A 301 21.14 23.67 -6.79
N ASP A 302 22.14 23.13 -6.10
CA ASP A 302 23.55 23.45 -6.22
C ASP A 302 24.41 22.21 -5.91
N SER A 303 25.02 21.65 -6.95
CA SER A 303 25.83 20.43 -6.87
C SER A 303 27.11 20.56 -6.02
N ASN A 304 27.56 21.77 -5.71
CA ASN A 304 28.76 22.03 -4.88
C ASN A 304 28.58 21.47 -3.45
N TYR A 305 27.33 21.33 -3.00
CA TYR A 305 27.04 20.76 -1.66
C TYR A 305 27.06 19.24 -1.61
N VAL A 306 27.05 18.54 -2.75
CA VAL A 306 26.88 17.06 -2.79
C VAL A 306 27.99 16.35 -2.01
N TYR A 307 29.26 16.71 -2.20
CA TYR A 307 30.38 16.04 -1.51
C TYR A 307 30.36 16.27 0.01
N ARG A 308 30.01 17.47 0.45
CA ARG A 308 29.89 17.82 1.88
C ARG A 308 28.74 17.04 2.51
N THR A 309 27.59 16.96 1.81
CA THR A 309 26.44 16.19 2.24
C THR A 309 26.76 14.70 2.28
N LEU A 310 27.38 14.15 1.26
CA LEU A 310 27.76 12.73 1.19
C LEU A 310 28.62 12.32 2.39
N SER A 311 29.63 13.12 2.74
CA SER A 311 30.47 12.85 3.92
C SER A 311 29.67 12.85 5.22
N CYS A 312 28.77 13.83 5.39
CA CYS A 312 27.90 13.93 6.55
C CYS A 312 26.93 12.72 6.65
N LEU A 313 26.31 12.33 5.53
CA LEU A 313 25.36 11.22 5.51
C LEU A 313 26.02 9.86 5.68
N LYS A 314 27.25 9.65 5.24
CA LYS A 314 28.03 8.43 5.52
C LYS A 314 28.25 8.23 7.02
N ILE A 315 28.69 9.28 7.71
CA ILE A 315 28.87 9.25 9.17
C ILE A 315 27.54 8.99 9.87
N LEU A 316 26.48 9.66 9.44
CA LEU A 316 25.13 9.46 9.99
C LEU A 316 24.67 8.03 9.79
N HIS A 317 24.72 7.50 8.55
CA HIS A 317 24.32 6.13 8.22
C HIS A 317 25.09 5.10 9.06
N GLY A 318 26.40 5.22 9.16
CA GLY A 318 27.22 4.33 10.00
C GLY A 318 26.77 4.31 11.47
N ARG A 319 26.31 5.45 11.97
CA ARG A 319 25.86 5.62 13.37
C ARG A 319 24.46 5.05 13.61
N ILE A 320 23.49 5.27 12.69
CA ILE A 320 22.08 4.93 12.90
C ILE A 320 21.65 3.59 12.31
N SER A 321 22.45 2.99 11.40
CA SER A 321 22.10 1.75 10.71
C SER A 321 21.84 0.56 11.65
N GLY A 322 22.41 0.57 12.85
CA GLY A 322 22.19 -0.45 13.88
C GLY A 322 20.96 -0.23 14.76
N ASP A 323 20.38 0.98 14.77
CA ASP A 323 19.29 1.36 15.67
C ASP A 323 17.96 1.53 14.93
N LEU A 324 17.03 0.61 15.17
CA LEU A 324 15.69 0.62 14.59
C LEU A 324 14.88 1.86 14.94
N ALA A 325 15.21 2.55 16.02
CA ALA A 325 14.53 3.78 16.40
C ALA A 325 14.73 4.92 15.38
N TYR A 326 15.78 4.84 14.57
CA TYR A 326 16.10 5.80 13.51
C TYR A 326 15.80 5.27 12.10
N ALA A 327 15.12 4.15 11.95
CA ALA A 327 14.85 3.52 10.65
C ALA A 327 14.19 4.48 9.63
N ARG A 328 13.29 5.38 10.08
CA ARG A 328 12.66 6.38 9.22
C ARG A 328 13.66 7.38 8.62
N ALA A 329 14.75 7.66 9.31
CA ALA A 329 15.80 8.54 8.78
C ALA A 329 16.62 7.91 7.65
N LEU A 330 16.58 6.58 7.50
CA LEU A 330 17.25 5.88 6.39
C LEU A 330 16.56 6.12 5.05
N LEU A 331 15.25 6.41 5.02
CA LEU A 331 14.52 6.68 3.77
C LEU A 331 15.03 7.95 3.06
N PRO A 332 15.11 9.13 3.70
CA PRO A 332 15.67 10.31 3.06
C PRO A 332 17.17 10.17 2.74
N ILE A 333 17.94 9.39 3.50
CA ILE A 333 19.33 9.07 3.14
C ILE A 333 19.36 8.26 1.83
N ALA A 334 18.53 7.23 1.72
CA ALA A 334 18.43 6.45 0.49
C ALA A 334 17.94 7.29 -0.70
N GLN A 335 16.98 8.21 -0.47
CA GLN A 335 16.51 9.14 -1.50
C GLN A 335 17.63 10.07 -1.98
N PHE A 336 18.47 10.53 -1.08
CA PHE A 336 19.67 11.31 -1.45
C PHE A 336 20.57 10.51 -2.40
N PHE A 337 20.86 9.24 -2.09
CA PHE A 337 21.66 8.40 -2.97
C PHE A 337 21.01 8.18 -4.34
N LEU A 338 19.69 8.06 -4.40
CA LEU A 338 18.96 7.96 -5.68
C LEU A 338 19.09 9.23 -6.52
N ASN A 339 18.95 10.38 -5.88
CA ASN A 339 18.98 11.68 -6.56
C ASN A 339 20.39 12.08 -7.04
N HIS A 340 21.44 11.54 -6.43
CA HIS A 340 22.84 11.88 -6.69
C HIS A 340 23.70 10.66 -7.03
N SER A 341 23.09 9.63 -7.69
CA SER A 341 23.69 8.32 -7.96
C SER A 341 25.02 8.37 -8.70
N GLU A 342 25.19 9.28 -9.64
CA GLU A 342 26.44 9.44 -10.41
C GLU A 342 27.64 9.79 -9.51
N THR A 343 27.40 10.58 -8.47
CA THR A 343 28.44 11.03 -7.52
C THR A 343 28.57 10.12 -6.30
N ALA A 344 27.52 9.36 -5.94
CA ALA A 344 27.40 8.61 -4.68
C ALA A 344 27.31 7.09 -4.86
N ALA A 345 27.54 6.56 -6.06
CA ALA A 345 27.27 5.17 -6.45
C ALA A 345 27.94 4.11 -5.57
N VAL A 346 29.12 4.37 -5.04
CA VAL A 346 29.94 3.37 -4.34
C VAL A 346 29.32 2.89 -3.00
N ASP A 347 28.52 3.73 -2.35
CA ASP A 347 27.98 3.43 -1.01
C ASP A 347 26.48 3.15 -0.98
N SER A 348 25.81 3.30 -2.12
CA SER A 348 24.35 3.17 -2.22
C SER A 348 23.84 1.74 -2.01
N GLU A 349 24.59 0.73 -2.50
CA GLU A 349 24.16 -0.68 -2.44
C GLU A 349 23.97 -1.16 -0.99
N ALA A 350 24.87 -0.78 -0.09
CA ALA A 350 24.78 -1.15 1.33
C ALA A 350 23.52 -0.56 1.99
N VAL A 351 23.14 0.68 1.61
CA VAL A 351 21.93 1.35 2.11
C VAL A 351 20.70 0.63 1.62
N TYR A 352 20.61 0.33 0.31
CA TYR A 352 19.46 -0.37 -0.26
C TYR A 352 19.33 -1.79 0.26
N LYS A 353 20.44 -2.51 0.40
CA LYS A 353 20.44 -3.83 1.02
C LYS A 353 19.86 -3.77 2.43
N HIS A 354 20.29 -2.83 3.24
CA HIS A 354 19.75 -2.62 4.58
C HIS A 354 18.25 -2.31 4.56
N LEU A 355 17.80 -1.42 3.68
CA LEU A 355 16.41 -1.04 3.54
C LEU A 355 15.50 -2.22 3.17
N PHE A 356 15.85 -2.97 2.13
CA PHE A 356 14.99 -4.05 1.63
C PHE A 356 15.04 -5.34 2.45
N THR A 357 16.16 -5.61 3.14
CA THR A 357 16.28 -6.86 3.91
C THR A 357 15.91 -6.70 5.38
N ARG A 358 16.39 -5.65 6.04
CA ARG A 358 16.31 -5.54 7.49
C ARG A 358 15.06 -4.80 7.98
N ILE A 359 14.73 -3.70 7.34
CA ILE A 359 13.62 -2.85 7.79
C ILE A 359 12.27 -3.55 7.72
N PRO A 360 11.82 -4.12 6.59
CA PRO A 360 10.54 -4.83 6.55
C PRO A 360 10.51 -6.06 7.46
N ALA A 361 11.64 -6.74 7.65
CA ALA A 361 11.73 -7.92 8.51
C ALA A 361 11.54 -7.61 10.01
N GLN A 362 11.95 -6.43 10.45
CA GLN A 362 11.98 -6.06 11.87
C GLN A 362 10.90 -5.03 12.25
N LEU A 363 10.48 -4.17 11.32
CA LEU A 363 9.55 -3.06 11.55
C LEU A 363 8.22 -3.21 10.83
N PHE A 364 7.86 -4.39 10.36
CA PHE A 364 6.57 -4.65 9.70
C PHE A 364 5.37 -4.22 10.55
N HIS A 365 5.53 -4.24 11.89
CA HIS A 365 4.50 -3.88 12.85
C HIS A 365 4.32 -2.37 13.07
N SER A 366 5.19 -1.53 12.51
CA SER A 366 5.10 -0.07 12.58
C SER A 366 4.30 0.49 11.39
N PRO A 367 3.04 0.95 11.57
CA PRO A 367 2.20 1.39 10.44
C PRO A 367 2.79 2.58 9.69
N MET A 368 3.36 3.55 10.43
CA MET A 368 4.00 4.72 9.82
C MET A 368 5.21 4.34 8.98
N MET A 369 6.06 3.45 9.50
CA MET A 369 7.23 2.99 8.75
C MET A 369 6.82 2.20 7.52
N ALA A 370 5.83 1.33 7.65
CA ALA A 370 5.31 0.54 6.54
C ALA A 370 4.76 1.43 5.42
N PHE A 371 3.94 2.43 5.77
CA PHE A 371 3.38 3.38 4.80
C PHE A 371 4.48 4.20 4.11
N GLU A 372 5.37 4.83 4.87
CA GLU A 372 6.47 5.64 4.32
C GLU A 372 7.41 4.81 3.44
N PHE A 373 7.68 3.56 3.83
CA PHE A 373 8.52 2.66 3.03
C PHE A 373 7.86 2.26 1.71
N ILE A 374 6.57 1.92 1.73
CA ILE A 374 5.81 1.59 0.52
C ILE A 374 5.72 2.81 -0.39
N GLN A 375 5.46 4.01 0.16
CA GLN A 375 5.44 5.25 -0.60
C GLN A 375 6.80 5.55 -1.24
N PHE A 376 7.89 5.37 -0.49
CA PHE A 376 9.26 5.50 -1.02
C PHE A 376 9.52 4.53 -2.18
N CYS A 377 9.05 3.28 -2.09
CA CYS A 377 9.15 2.32 -3.18
C CYS A 377 8.35 2.75 -4.41
N ARG A 378 7.12 3.27 -4.24
CA ARG A 378 6.28 3.77 -5.33
C ARG A 378 6.92 4.96 -6.04
N ASP A 379 7.42 5.93 -5.28
CA ASP A 379 8.01 7.14 -5.82
C ASP A 379 9.28 6.86 -6.65
N ASN A 380 9.96 5.74 -6.40
CA ASN A 380 11.20 5.36 -7.06
C ASN A 380 11.09 4.04 -7.84
N ILE A 381 9.88 3.59 -8.17
CA ILE A 381 9.61 2.25 -8.68
C ILE A 381 10.34 1.95 -9.99
N GLN A 382 10.41 2.91 -10.89
CA GLN A 382 11.09 2.77 -12.18
C GLN A 382 12.59 2.48 -11.96
N PHE A 383 13.25 3.27 -11.14
CA PHE A 383 14.66 3.06 -10.82
C PHE A 383 14.92 1.70 -10.18
N PHE A 384 14.06 1.31 -9.23
CA PHE A 384 14.23 0.02 -8.53
C PHE A 384 14.03 -1.17 -9.46
N THR A 385 13.09 -1.08 -10.39
CA THR A 385 12.82 -2.15 -11.35
C THR A 385 13.95 -2.33 -12.34
N GLU A 386 14.53 -1.22 -12.81
CA GLU A 386 15.56 -1.24 -13.84
C GLU A 386 16.97 -1.50 -13.28
N ASN A 387 17.29 -0.98 -12.08
CA ASN A 387 18.66 -0.91 -11.60
C ASN A 387 18.95 -1.71 -10.32
N LEU A 388 17.93 -2.17 -9.59
CA LEU A 388 18.12 -2.85 -8.30
C LEU A 388 17.52 -4.26 -8.27
N SER A 389 18.36 -5.25 -8.55
CA SER A 389 17.95 -6.66 -8.46
C SER A 389 17.43 -7.04 -7.06
N ILE A 390 17.93 -6.40 -6.00
CA ILE A 390 17.49 -6.67 -4.63
C ILE A 390 16.02 -6.31 -4.40
N PHE A 391 15.47 -5.33 -5.12
CA PHE A 391 14.06 -4.95 -5.01
C PHE A 391 13.15 -6.13 -5.37
N ARG A 392 13.39 -6.76 -6.53
CA ARG A 392 12.63 -7.95 -6.95
C ARG A 392 12.90 -9.16 -6.08
N ARG A 393 14.16 -9.40 -5.69
CA ARG A 393 14.53 -10.54 -4.85
C ARG A 393 13.97 -10.47 -3.43
N SER A 394 13.73 -9.27 -2.89
CA SER A 394 13.22 -9.06 -1.53
C SER A 394 11.70 -8.99 -1.43
N PHE A 395 10.94 -9.35 -2.49
CA PHE A 395 9.48 -9.29 -2.41
C PHE A 395 8.89 -10.07 -1.23
N PRO A 396 9.42 -11.23 -0.77
CA PRO A 396 8.86 -11.92 0.40
C PRO A 396 8.87 -11.03 1.65
N ASN A 397 9.87 -10.16 1.74
CA ASN A 397 10.00 -9.21 2.83
C ASN A 397 9.00 -8.05 2.72
N LEU A 398 8.75 -7.56 1.50
CA LEU A 398 7.74 -6.53 1.25
C LEU A 398 6.32 -7.03 1.59
N PHE A 399 6.02 -8.29 1.32
CA PHE A 399 4.74 -8.91 1.66
C PHE A 399 4.48 -9.00 3.17
N LYS A 400 5.51 -8.93 4.03
CA LYS A 400 5.32 -8.82 5.50
C LYS A 400 4.65 -7.50 5.88
N LEU A 401 5.01 -6.41 5.21
CA LEU A 401 4.38 -5.11 5.43
C LEU A 401 2.88 -5.16 5.08
N LEU A 402 2.55 -5.76 3.94
CA LEU A 402 1.16 -5.96 3.52
C LEU A 402 0.41 -6.89 4.47
N ALA A 403 0.95 -8.08 4.77
CA ALA A 403 0.29 -9.07 5.62
C ALA A 403 -0.07 -8.51 7.01
N TRP A 404 0.76 -7.62 7.54
CA TRP A 404 0.51 -7.00 8.84
C TRP A 404 -0.40 -5.79 8.79
N ASN A 405 -0.31 -4.97 7.74
CA ASN A 405 -1.01 -3.69 7.65
C ASN A 405 -2.17 -3.69 6.63
N SER A 406 -2.65 -4.85 6.20
CA SER A 406 -3.90 -4.96 5.45
C SER A 406 -5.08 -4.50 6.34
N PRO A 407 -6.09 -3.82 5.86
CA PRO A 407 -6.35 -3.32 4.52
C PRO A 407 -5.75 -1.93 4.23
N ALA A 408 -5.05 -1.32 5.19
CA ALA A 408 -4.59 0.08 5.09
C ALA A 408 -3.58 0.32 3.94
N LEU A 409 -2.82 -0.70 3.54
CA LEU A 409 -1.77 -0.58 2.51
C LEU A 409 -2.14 -1.21 1.16
N ILE A 410 -3.35 -1.72 1.01
CA ILE A 410 -3.68 -2.48 -0.22
C ILE A 410 -3.60 -1.61 -1.48
N SER A 411 -4.10 -0.37 -1.43
CA SER A 411 -4.09 0.55 -2.57
C SER A 411 -2.67 0.87 -3.04
N GLU A 412 -1.80 1.19 -2.09
CA GLU A 412 -0.40 1.51 -2.38
C GLU A 412 0.37 0.26 -2.83
N PHE A 413 0.06 -0.91 -2.27
CA PHE A 413 0.71 -2.16 -2.63
C PHE A 413 0.30 -2.68 -4.01
N MET A 414 -0.92 -2.37 -4.46
CA MET A 414 -1.37 -2.69 -5.83
C MET A 414 -0.48 -2.05 -6.90
N ASP A 415 0.09 -0.88 -6.64
CA ASP A 415 1.03 -0.24 -7.56
C ASP A 415 2.42 -0.91 -7.56
N LEU A 416 2.78 -1.58 -6.47
CA LEU A 416 4.06 -2.28 -6.34
C LEU A 416 4.04 -3.71 -6.90
N LEU A 417 2.88 -4.35 -6.95
CA LEU A 417 2.79 -5.76 -7.36
C LEU A 417 3.21 -5.99 -8.82
N PRO A 418 2.77 -5.19 -9.83
CA PRO A 418 3.13 -5.42 -11.21
C PRO A 418 4.64 -5.48 -11.48
N PRO A 419 5.47 -4.52 -11.03
CA PRO A 419 6.92 -4.57 -11.27
C PRO A 419 7.66 -5.68 -10.52
N LEU A 420 7.05 -6.29 -9.51
CA LEU A 420 7.61 -7.47 -8.84
C LEU A 420 7.37 -8.76 -9.64
N LEU A 421 6.37 -8.77 -10.53
CA LEU A 421 5.99 -9.91 -11.34
C LEU A 421 6.88 -10.05 -12.58
N GLY A 422 7.33 -11.27 -12.81
CA GLY A 422 8.08 -11.69 -13.98
C GLY A 422 8.05 -13.20 -14.09
N ALA A 423 8.57 -13.75 -15.17
CA ALA A 423 8.59 -15.20 -15.41
C ALA A 423 9.29 -15.98 -14.28
N ASP A 424 10.28 -15.36 -13.64
CA ASP A 424 11.09 -15.92 -12.56
C ASP A 424 10.42 -15.85 -11.18
N THR A 425 9.51 -14.89 -10.96
CA THR A 425 8.88 -14.63 -9.66
C THR A 425 7.40 -15.00 -9.60
N ALA A 426 6.73 -15.16 -10.74
CA ALA A 426 5.28 -15.33 -10.82
C ALA A 426 4.78 -16.49 -9.94
N ILE A 427 5.38 -17.66 -10.06
CA ILE A 427 4.94 -18.85 -9.31
C ILE A 427 5.11 -18.66 -7.80
N GLU A 428 6.27 -18.12 -7.38
CA GLU A 428 6.54 -17.91 -5.96
C GLU A 428 5.62 -16.84 -5.35
N ILE A 429 5.33 -15.76 -6.08
CA ILE A 429 4.37 -14.73 -5.66
C ILE A 429 2.96 -15.30 -5.57
N PHE A 430 2.57 -16.17 -6.51
CA PHE A 430 1.25 -16.83 -6.45
C PHE A 430 1.09 -17.66 -5.18
N HIS A 431 2.08 -18.49 -4.85
CA HIS A 431 2.09 -19.23 -3.60
C HIS A 431 2.03 -18.32 -2.38
N LEU A 432 2.81 -17.23 -2.37
CA LEU A 432 2.87 -16.29 -1.26
C LEU A 432 1.54 -15.55 -1.06
N LEU A 433 0.85 -15.18 -2.14
CA LEU A 433 -0.48 -14.57 -2.07
C LEU A 433 -1.49 -15.52 -1.41
N LEU A 434 -1.50 -16.80 -1.78
CA LEU A 434 -2.39 -17.80 -1.18
C LEU A 434 -2.05 -18.11 0.28
N ASP A 435 -0.79 -17.95 0.69
CA ASP A 435 -0.30 -18.18 2.05
C ASP A 435 -0.20 -16.89 2.90
N LEU A 436 -0.66 -15.76 2.38
CA LEU A 436 -0.57 -14.48 3.08
C LEU A 436 -1.25 -14.46 4.46
N PRO A 437 -2.42 -15.14 4.68
CA PRO A 437 -3.02 -15.26 6.00
C PRO A 437 -2.12 -16.06 6.97
N CYS A 438 -1.42 -17.09 6.48
CA CYS A 438 -0.43 -17.83 7.28
C CYS A 438 0.75 -16.94 7.66
N LEU A 439 1.20 -16.09 6.75
CA LEU A 439 2.24 -15.10 7.04
C LEU A 439 1.76 -14.11 8.11
N ALA A 440 0.54 -13.55 8.00
CA ALA A 440 -0.02 -12.65 8.99
C ALA A 440 -0.11 -13.29 10.38
N ALA A 441 -0.57 -14.54 10.47
CA ALA A 441 -0.60 -15.32 11.71
C ALA A 441 0.81 -15.54 12.27
N THR A 442 1.77 -15.88 11.42
CA THR A 442 3.18 -16.12 11.83
C THR A 442 3.82 -14.85 12.38
N LEU A 443 3.59 -13.70 11.76
CA LEU A 443 4.10 -12.40 12.23
C LEU A 443 3.52 -12.03 13.61
N ASP A 444 2.25 -12.34 13.86
CA ASP A 444 1.62 -12.14 15.17
C ASP A 444 2.26 -13.03 16.26
N ILE A 445 2.49 -14.30 15.94
CA ILE A 445 3.19 -15.24 16.84
C ILE A 445 4.62 -14.78 17.10
N GLN A 446 5.33 -14.31 16.08
CA GLN A 446 6.70 -13.79 16.21
C GLN A 446 6.77 -12.64 17.23
N LEU A 447 5.85 -11.67 17.15
CA LEU A 447 5.82 -10.56 18.09
C LEU A 447 5.46 -10.99 19.51
N ARG A 448 4.47 -11.87 19.65
CA ARG A 448 4.12 -12.45 20.97
C ARG A 448 5.28 -13.25 21.56
N SER A 449 6.00 -14.01 20.73
CA SER A 449 7.18 -14.78 21.18
C SER A 449 8.33 -13.90 21.67
N ALA A 450 8.49 -12.70 21.07
CA ALA A 450 9.52 -11.74 21.48
C ALA A 450 9.21 -11.07 22.84
N SER A 451 7.94 -10.97 23.23
CA SER A 451 7.50 -10.33 24.48
C SER A 451 7.54 -11.24 25.72
N VAL A 452 7.75 -12.56 25.55
CA VAL A 452 7.80 -13.53 26.68
C VAL A 452 9.22 -13.63 27.23
N PRO A 453 9.42 -13.49 28.55
CA PRO A 453 10.74 -13.60 29.21
C PRO A 453 11.41 -14.96 28.97
N ILE A 454 12.73 -14.93 28.82
CA ILE A 454 13.57 -16.12 28.52
C ILE A 454 13.56 -17.14 29.66
N SER A 455 13.11 -16.77 30.86
CA SER A 455 13.09 -17.62 32.04
C SER A 455 12.10 -18.78 32.02
N GLU A 456 11.12 -18.76 31.09
CA GLU A 456 10.15 -19.86 30.90
C GLU A 456 10.55 -20.82 29.76
N ARG A 457 11.85 -21.04 29.53
CA ARG A 457 12.26 -22.10 28.63
C ARG A 457 11.99 -23.45 29.29
N ALA A 458 10.78 -23.94 29.08
CA ALA A 458 10.47 -25.34 29.36
C ALA A 458 11.47 -26.24 28.66
N THR A 459 11.97 -27.24 29.36
CA THR A 459 12.74 -28.35 28.77
C THR A 459 11.83 -29.06 27.76
N TRP A 460 12.02 -28.80 26.48
CA TRP A 460 11.23 -29.34 25.41
C TRP A 460 11.55 -30.80 25.19
N ASP A 461 10.56 -31.65 25.26
CA ASP A 461 10.62 -32.99 24.72
C ASP A 461 10.42 -32.88 23.18
N PRO A 462 11.46 -33.16 22.37
CA PRO A 462 11.35 -33.04 20.90
C PRO A 462 10.33 -34.02 20.28
N ALA A 463 9.88 -35.02 21.04
CA ALA A 463 8.86 -35.97 20.61
C ALA A 463 7.42 -35.52 20.94
N ALA A 464 7.22 -34.55 21.80
CA ALA A 464 5.90 -34.07 22.18
C ALA A 464 5.33 -33.11 21.13
N LYS A 465 4.07 -33.34 20.71
CA LYS A 465 3.37 -32.39 19.84
C LYS A 465 3.10 -31.08 20.60
N PRO A 466 3.41 -29.92 19.98
CA PRO A 466 3.17 -28.64 20.62
C PRO A 466 1.67 -28.42 20.89
N ALA A 467 1.33 -27.95 22.08
CA ALA A 467 -0.05 -27.71 22.50
C ALA A 467 -0.62 -26.37 21.95
N SER A 468 0.26 -25.45 21.54
CA SER A 468 -0.12 -24.14 21.03
C SER A 468 0.73 -23.67 19.84
N CYS A 469 0.22 -22.70 19.08
CA CYS A 469 0.98 -22.09 17.97
C CYS A 469 2.27 -21.43 18.45
N LEU A 470 2.28 -20.85 19.64
CA LEU A 470 3.45 -20.21 20.23
C LEU A 470 4.54 -21.23 20.57
N GLU A 471 4.14 -22.38 21.09
CA GLU A 471 5.05 -23.49 21.33
C GLU A 471 5.61 -24.04 20.03
N ALA A 472 4.76 -24.24 19.03
CA ALA A 472 5.15 -24.71 17.72
C ALA A 472 6.16 -23.78 17.04
N PHE A 473 6.01 -22.47 17.21
CA PHE A 473 6.96 -21.47 16.66
C PHE A 473 8.38 -21.66 17.21
N ARG A 474 8.49 -22.14 18.46
CA ARG A 474 9.74 -22.44 19.14
C ARG A 474 10.23 -23.87 18.90
N HIS A 475 9.36 -24.75 18.43
CA HIS A 475 9.65 -26.18 18.30
C HIS A 475 10.55 -26.47 17.08
N PRO A 476 11.62 -27.28 17.22
CA PRO A 476 12.56 -27.58 16.14
C PRO A 476 11.92 -28.15 14.87
N LEU A 477 10.86 -28.96 15.01
CA LEU A 477 10.14 -29.60 13.90
C LEU A 477 9.54 -28.59 12.91
N TYR A 478 9.04 -27.45 13.40
CA TYR A 478 8.38 -26.42 12.57
C TYR A 478 9.31 -25.25 12.22
N ARG A 479 10.54 -25.24 12.73
CA ARG A 479 11.49 -24.13 12.57
C ARG A 479 11.75 -23.79 11.10
N SER A 480 12.02 -24.81 10.28
CA SER A 480 12.29 -24.60 8.84
C SER A 480 11.10 -24.01 8.10
N THR A 481 9.89 -24.43 8.47
CA THR A 481 8.63 -23.97 7.85
C THR A 481 8.36 -22.51 8.20
N PHE A 482 8.51 -22.13 9.47
CA PHE A 482 8.38 -20.72 9.88
C PHE A 482 9.49 -19.84 9.27
N GLN A 483 10.73 -20.35 9.17
CA GLN A 483 11.82 -19.64 8.51
C GLN A 483 11.53 -19.42 7.02
N TYR A 484 10.90 -20.38 6.35
CA TYR A 484 10.48 -20.22 4.96
C TYR A 484 9.44 -19.11 4.81
N LEU A 485 8.41 -19.05 5.65
CA LEU A 485 7.42 -17.97 5.63
C LEU A 485 8.05 -16.61 5.95
N LEU A 486 9.00 -16.57 6.88
CA LEU A 486 9.66 -15.35 7.32
C LEU A 486 10.91 -15.01 6.50
N ARG A 487 11.14 -15.66 5.36
CA ARG A 487 12.32 -15.41 4.53
C ARG A 487 12.39 -13.94 4.09
N ILE A 488 13.59 -13.50 3.82
CA ILE A 488 13.89 -12.12 3.46
C ILE A 488 13.96 -11.96 1.92
N GLU A 489 14.46 -13.00 1.26
CA GLU A 489 14.66 -13.02 -0.18
C GLU A 489 13.95 -14.24 -0.80
N THR A 490 13.80 -14.22 -2.12
CA THR A 490 13.33 -15.37 -2.92
C THR A 490 14.14 -16.63 -2.58
N ALA A 491 13.44 -17.73 -2.41
CA ALA A 491 14.08 -19.04 -2.19
C ALA A 491 13.92 -19.88 -3.45
N PRO A 492 15.02 -20.35 -4.07
CA PRO A 492 14.89 -21.29 -5.16
C PRO A 492 14.29 -22.61 -4.65
N ARG A 493 13.06 -22.88 -5.06
CA ARG A 493 12.38 -24.18 -5.02
C ARG A 493 12.27 -24.85 -3.63
N ASP A 494 11.46 -24.28 -2.73
CA ASP A 494 10.90 -25.11 -1.66
C ASP A 494 9.44 -25.46 -1.98
N PRO A 495 9.07 -26.76 -2.00
CA PRO A 495 7.74 -27.19 -2.36
C PRO A 495 6.70 -26.71 -1.34
N PRO A 496 5.51 -26.29 -1.79
CA PRO A 496 4.41 -25.82 -0.94
C PRO A 496 3.89 -26.87 0.04
N GLU A 497 4.19 -28.13 -0.19
CA GLU A 497 3.85 -29.26 0.70
C GLU A 497 4.38 -29.08 2.13
N ARG A 498 5.53 -28.41 2.30
CA ARG A 498 6.08 -28.12 3.64
C ARG A 498 5.18 -27.21 4.48
N LEU A 499 4.31 -26.42 3.85
CA LEU A 499 3.40 -25.52 4.56
C LEU A 499 2.08 -26.17 4.97
N ALA A 500 1.73 -27.34 4.47
CA ALA A 500 0.49 -28.02 4.81
C ALA A 500 0.30 -28.27 6.32
N PRO A 501 1.31 -28.83 7.03
CA PRO A 501 1.23 -29.00 8.49
C PRO A 501 1.09 -27.67 9.24
N LEU A 502 1.72 -26.60 8.71
CA LEU A 502 1.66 -25.28 9.33
C LEU A 502 0.29 -24.63 9.16
N ARG A 503 -0.34 -24.75 7.99
CA ARG A 503 -1.69 -24.25 7.77
C ARG A 503 -2.69 -24.86 8.76
N GLN A 504 -2.60 -26.15 9.00
CA GLN A 504 -3.44 -26.82 9.98
C GLN A 504 -3.15 -26.34 11.40
N LEU A 505 -1.89 -26.21 11.77
CA LEU A 505 -1.47 -25.70 13.07
C LEU A 505 -1.96 -24.25 13.32
N LEU A 506 -1.81 -23.40 12.34
CA LEU A 506 -2.23 -22.00 12.40
C LEU A 506 -3.75 -21.82 12.29
N GLY A 507 -4.52 -22.89 12.03
CA GLY A 507 -5.99 -22.85 11.94
C GLY A 507 -6.66 -22.28 13.18
N SER A 508 -6.05 -22.45 14.37
CA SER A 508 -6.53 -21.82 15.61
C SER A 508 -6.50 -20.27 15.58
N MET A 509 -5.75 -19.67 14.66
CA MET A 509 -5.68 -18.22 14.48
C MET A 509 -6.61 -17.70 13.38
N ALA A 510 -7.43 -18.54 12.77
CA ALA A 510 -8.35 -18.16 11.68
C ALA A 510 -9.37 -17.09 12.09
N SER A 511 -9.69 -16.98 13.38
CA SER A 511 -10.59 -15.94 13.93
C SER A 511 -9.87 -14.66 14.35
N CYS A 512 -8.55 -14.61 14.24
CA CYS A 512 -7.78 -13.39 14.59
C CYS A 512 -8.14 -12.25 13.62
N PRO A 513 -8.59 -11.07 14.09
CA PRO A 513 -9.04 -10.00 13.22
C PRO A 513 -8.02 -9.58 12.16
N ARG A 514 -6.75 -9.56 12.50
CA ARG A 514 -5.67 -9.24 11.56
C ARG A 514 -5.54 -10.26 10.43
N VAL A 515 -5.66 -11.53 10.76
CA VAL A 515 -5.59 -12.64 9.78
C VAL A 515 -6.79 -12.59 8.84
N VAL A 516 -8.00 -12.31 9.37
CA VAL A 516 -9.22 -12.14 8.57
C VAL A 516 -9.08 -10.93 7.64
N GLN A 517 -8.69 -9.76 8.15
CA GLN A 517 -8.47 -8.57 7.35
C GLN A 517 -7.43 -8.77 6.24
N CYS A 518 -6.38 -9.52 6.52
CA CYS A 518 -5.39 -9.90 5.50
C CYS A 518 -6.02 -10.81 4.44
N ALA A 519 -6.78 -11.82 4.85
CA ALA A 519 -7.45 -12.75 3.93
C ALA A 519 -8.43 -12.03 2.99
N ASP A 520 -9.17 -11.03 3.47
CA ASP A 520 -10.13 -10.25 2.68
C ASP A 520 -9.49 -9.45 1.53
N THR A 521 -8.20 -9.15 1.61
CA THR A 521 -7.48 -8.42 0.55
C THR A 521 -7.02 -9.30 -0.61
N ILE A 522 -6.87 -10.60 -0.38
CA ILE A 522 -6.25 -11.53 -1.34
C ILE A 522 -7.03 -11.67 -2.65
N PRO A 523 -8.37 -11.77 -2.67
CA PRO A 523 -9.11 -11.89 -3.92
C PRO A 523 -8.87 -10.72 -4.88
N VAL A 524 -8.65 -9.51 -4.36
CA VAL A 524 -8.34 -8.32 -5.16
C VAL A 524 -6.92 -8.43 -5.73
N LEU A 525 -5.96 -8.79 -4.91
CA LEU A 525 -4.57 -8.98 -5.33
C LEU A 525 -4.39 -10.10 -6.34
N LEU A 526 -5.14 -11.21 -6.20
CA LEU A 526 -5.14 -12.30 -7.17
C LEU A 526 -5.69 -11.87 -8.55
N ARG A 527 -6.75 -11.06 -8.58
CA ARG A 527 -7.24 -10.52 -9.87
C ARG A 527 -6.20 -9.65 -10.55
N LEU A 528 -5.54 -8.76 -9.80
CA LEU A 528 -4.44 -7.95 -10.31
C LEU A 528 -3.28 -8.83 -10.77
N TYR A 529 -2.89 -9.80 -9.96
CA TYR A 529 -1.83 -10.76 -10.29
C TYR A 529 -2.08 -11.40 -11.65
N PHE A 530 -3.25 -12.01 -11.86
CA PHE A 530 -3.56 -12.68 -13.12
C PHE A 530 -3.71 -11.72 -14.29
N SER A 531 -4.18 -10.49 -14.07
CA SER A 531 -4.24 -9.50 -15.15
C SER A 531 -2.85 -9.12 -15.67
N VAL A 532 -1.89 -8.96 -14.76
CA VAL A 532 -0.50 -8.65 -15.12
C VAL A 532 0.20 -9.87 -15.74
N VAL A 533 0.04 -11.04 -15.14
CA VAL A 533 0.64 -12.28 -15.66
C VAL A 533 0.15 -12.60 -17.07
N ALA A 534 -1.13 -12.34 -17.35
CA ALA A 534 -1.72 -12.54 -18.67
C ALA A 534 -1.04 -11.74 -19.80
N GLU A 535 -0.34 -10.66 -19.46
CA GLU A 535 0.35 -9.80 -20.43
C GLU A 535 1.69 -10.39 -20.90
N PHE A 536 2.36 -11.21 -20.07
CA PHE A 536 3.70 -11.72 -20.38
C PHE A 536 3.84 -13.25 -20.32
N ALA A 537 2.84 -13.97 -19.80
CA ALA A 537 2.95 -15.42 -19.61
C ALA A 537 2.99 -16.17 -20.95
N ASP A 538 3.98 -17.01 -21.10
CA ASP A 538 4.09 -17.98 -22.18
C ASP A 538 3.40 -19.32 -21.84
N GLY A 539 3.32 -20.23 -22.79
CA GLY A 539 2.67 -21.54 -22.60
C GLY A 539 3.22 -22.35 -21.42
N PRO A 540 4.54 -22.52 -21.28
CA PRO A 540 5.15 -23.21 -20.13
C PRO A 540 4.78 -22.61 -18.78
N LEU A 541 4.78 -21.29 -18.63
CA LEU A 541 4.39 -20.61 -17.39
C LEU A 541 2.90 -20.78 -17.11
N ILE A 542 2.05 -20.69 -18.14
CA ILE A 542 0.61 -20.93 -18.01
C ILE A 542 0.34 -22.35 -17.52
N ASN A 543 1.02 -23.34 -18.07
CA ASN A 543 0.91 -24.75 -17.64
C ASN A 543 1.27 -24.90 -16.16
N GLN A 544 2.39 -24.32 -15.72
CA GLN A 544 2.81 -24.35 -14.33
C GLN A 544 1.79 -23.66 -13.40
N LEU A 545 1.26 -22.51 -13.82
CA LEU A 545 0.22 -21.78 -13.04
C LEU A 545 -1.05 -22.62 -12.88
N VAL A 546 -1.48 -23.32 -13.91
CA VAL A 546 -2.67 -24.19 -13.83
C VAL A 546 -2.43 -25.38 -12.89
N LEU A 547 -1.26 -26.00 -12.96
CA LEU A 547 -0.92 -27.10 -12.04
C LEU A 547 -0.92 -26.60 -10.57
N VAL A 548 -0.28 -25.47 -10.31
CA VAL A 548 -0.29 -24.86 -8.97
C VAL A 548 -1.72 -24.48 -8.55
N LEU A 549 -2.53 -23.94 -9.46
CA LEU A 549 -3.92 -23.59 -9.17
C LEU A 549 -4.74 -24.81 -8.74
N LEU A 550 -4.62 -25.92 -9.47
CA LEU A 550 -5.34 -27.16 -9.16
C LEU A 550 -4.88 -27.75 -7.83
N GLU A 551 -3.58 -27.81 -7.58
CA GLU A 551 -3.00 -28.29 -6.32
C GLU A 551 -3.41 -27.42 -5.13
N ARG A 552 -3.18 -26.10 -5.25
CA ARG A 552 -3.40 -25.16 -4.15
C ARG A 552 -4.86 -24.91 -3.83
N SER A 553 -5.78 -25.24 -4.73
CA SER A 553 -7.22 -25.09 -4.49
C SER A 553 -7.73 -25.86 -3.25
N GLU A 554 -7.09 -26.95 -2.84
CA GLU A 554 -7.39 -27.65 -1.57
C GLU A 554 -6.61 -27.12 -0.38
N GLN A 555 -5.45 -26.56 -0.64
CA GLN A 555 -4.48 -26.18 0.37
C GLN A 555 -4.58 -24.70 0.75
N LEU A 556 -5.80 -24.22 0.97
CA LEU A 556 -6.07 -22.86 1.42
C LEU A 556 -6.21 -22.80 2.95
N TYR A 557 -5.98 -21.61 3.50
CA TYR A 557 -6.14 -21.36 4.92
C TYR A 557 -7.60 -21.52 5.36
N GLU A 558 -7.84 -22.00 6.59
CA GLU A 558 -9.15 -22.45 7.09
C GLU A 558 -10.09 -21.28 7.48
N ILE A 559 -10.33 -20.33 6.56
CA ILE A 559 -11.34 -19.28 6.68
C ILE A 559 -12.40 -19.50 5.59
N PRO A 560 -13.66 -19.85 5.92
CA PRO A 560 -14.66 -20.25 4.93
C PRO A 560 -14.94 -19.19 3.85
N ALA A 561 -15.10 -17.90 4.25
CA ALA A 561 -15.31 -16.81 3.31
C ALA A 561 -14.13 -16.64 2.35
N PHE A 562 -12.91 -16.66 2.87
CA PHE A 562 -11.68 -16.61 2.09
C PHE A 562 -11.59 -17.74 1.07
N LYS A 563 -11.86 -19.00 1.50
CA LYS A 563 -11.86 -20.14 0.57
C LYS A 563 -12.84 -19.94 -0.58
N ALA A 564 -14.07 -19.55 -0.27
CA ALA A 564 -15.11 -19.34 -1.28
C ALA A 564 -14.73 -18.23 -2.28
N ASP A 565 -14.21 -17.10 -1.80
CA ASP A 565 -13.83 -15.98 -2.65
C ASP A 565 -12.60 -16.30 -3.51
N VAL A 566 -11.60 -16.96 -2.93
CA VAL A 566 -10.42 -17.42 -3.69
C VAL A 566 -10.84 -18.45 -4.74
N HIS A 567 -11.67 -19.46 -4.43
CA HIS A 567 -12.15 -20.42 -5.41
C HIS A 567 -12.89 -19.74 -6.58
N ARG A 568 -13.72 -18.73 -6.30
CA ARG A 568 -14.40 -17.94 -7.35
C ARG A 568 -13.42 -17.23 -8.26
N VAL A 569 -12.36 -16.61 -7.70
CA VAL A 569 -11.31 -15.96 -8.49
C VAL A 569 -10.53 -16.99 -9.30
N LEU A 570 -10.05 -18.06 -8.67
CA LEU A 570 -9.26 -19.09 -9.35
C LEU A 570 -10.02 -19.74 -10.49
N SER A 571 -11.32 -20.04 -10.29
CA SER A 571 -12.18 -20.60 -11.33
C SER A 571 -12.29 -19.68 -12.55
N SER A 572 -12.50 -18.37 -12.32
CA SER A 572 -12.58 -17.40 -13.41
C SER A 572 -11.24 -17.23 -14.14
N GLN A 573 -10.12 -17.28 -13.41
CA GLN A 573 -8.79 -17.15 -13.98
C GLN A 573 -8.34 -18.39 -14.75
N LEU A 574 -8.76 -19.57 -14.34
CA LEU A 574 -8.55 -20.80 -15.10
C LEU A 574 -9.10 -20.67 -16.54
N VAL A 575 -10.30 -20.10 -16.68
CA VAL A 575 -10.87 -19.85 -18.02
C VAL A 575 -10.01 -18.87 -18.82
N LEU A 576 -9.47 -17.83 -18.19
CA LEU A 576 -8.57 -16.88 -18.83
C LEU A 576 -7.29 -17.57 -19.32
N LEU A 577 -6.66 -18.39 -18.48
CA LEU A 577 -5.43 -19.13 -18.82
C LEU A 577 -5.66 -20.11 -19.97
N CYS A 578 -6.80 -20.85 -19.97
CA CYS A 578 -7.17 -21.71 -21.10
C CYS A 578 -7.41 -20.95 -22.40
N LYS A 579 -7.90 -19.72 -22.34
CA LYS A 579 -8.06 -18.86 -23.54
C LYS A 579 -6.72 -18.36 -24.08
N LEU A 580 -5.80 -18.03 -23.19
CA LEU A 580 -4.47 -17.56 -23.58
C LEU A 580 -3.64 -18.70 -24.19
N HIS A 581 -3.78 -19.90 -23.67
CA HIS A 581 -3.06 -21.09 -24.14
C HIS A 581 -4.01 -22.28 -24.33
N PRO A 582 -4.76 -22.36 -25.45
CA PRO A 582 -5.72 -23.43 -25.70
C PRO A 582 -5.11 -24.84 -25.73
N SER A 583 -3.84 -24.98 -26.10
CA SER A 583 -3.11 -26.25 -26.11
C SER A 583 -2.89 -26.84 -24.71
N LEU A 584 -3.07 -26.06 -23.65
CA LEU A 584 -2.93 -26.47 -22.26
C LEU A 584 -3.71 -27.77 -21.93
N VAL A 585 -4.92 -27.90 -22.45
CA VAL A 585 -5.76 -29.09 -22.17
C VAL A 585 -5.16 -30.38 -22.74
N VAL A 586 -4.46 -30.29 -23.87
CA VAL A 586 -3.75 -31.42 -24.47
C VAL A 586 -2.41 -31.68 -23.75
N GLU A 587 -1.68 -30.61 -23.43
CA GLU A 587 -0.37 -30.67 -22.77
C GLU A 587 -0.47 -31.20 -21.33
N LEU A 588 -1.47 -30.79 -20.58
CA LEU A 588 -1.75 -31.25 -19.21
C LEU A 588 -2.83 -32.35 -19.12
N SER A 589 -2.97 -33.12 -20.22
CA SER A 589 -4.05 -34.12 -20.31
C SER A 589 -4.03 -35.13 -19.17
N LYS A 590 -2.87 -35.55 -18.69
CA LYS A 590 -2.73 -36.50 -17.59
C LYS A 590 -3.23 -35.91 -16.27
N GLU A 591 -2.78 -34.73 -15.92
CA GLU A 591 -3.11 -34.05 -14.66
C GLU A 591 -4.58 -33.63 -14.62
N LEU A 592 -5.11 -33.15 -15.75
CA LEU A 592 -6.53 -32.82 -15.88
C LEU A 592 -7.43 -34.06 -15.84
N LEU A 593 -6.98 -35.19 -16.39
CA LEU A 593 -7.68 -36.46 -16.32
C LEU A 593 -7.77 -36.98 -14.86
N GLU A 594 -6.65 -36.91 -14.12
CA GLU A 594 -6.58 -37.26 -12.71
C GLU A 594 -7.52 -36.39 -11.87
N PHE A 595 -7.45 -35.05 -12.09
CA PHE A 595 -8.30 -34.09 -11.38
C PHE A 595 -9.79 -34.34 -11.68
N SER A 596 -10.15 -34.49 -12.95
CA SER A 596 -11.56 -34.67 -13.38
C SER A 596 -12.13 -36.06 -13.07
N GLY A 597 -11.30 -37.08 -12.87
CA GLY A 597 -11.67 -38.42 -12.48
C GLY A 597 -11.87 -38.61 -10.96
N THR A 598 -11.73 -37.58 -10.16
CA THR A 598 -11.77 -37.65 -8.70
C THR A 598 -13.07 -37.07 -8.14
N VAL A 599 -13.96 -37.92 -7.55
CA VAL A 599 -15.28 -37.52 -7.03
C VAL A 599 -15.21 -36.49 -5.90
N SER A 600 -14.17 -36.54 -5.06
CA SER A 600 -13.97 -35.53 -3.99
C SER A 600 -13.85 -34.12 -4.51
N ASN A 601 -13.33 -33.92 -5.72
CA ASN A 601 -13.18 -32.59 -6.35
C ASN A 601 -14.57 -31.99 -6.66
N ILE A 602 -15.57 -32.79 -6.99
CA ILE A 602 -16.92 -32.27 -7.21
C ILE A 602 -17.49 -31.71 -5.90
N ARG A 603 -17.26 -32.39 -4.76
CA ARG A 603 -17.80 -31.97 -3.46
C ARG A 603 -17.09 -30.77 -2.87
N ASN A 604 -15.77 -30.73 -2.98
CA ASN A 604 -14.95 -29.76 -2.28
C ASN A 604 -14.60 -28.53 -3.13
N LYS A 605 -14.67 -28.66 -4.48
CA LYS A 605 -14.22 -27.65 -5.44
C LYS A 605 -15.15 -27.57 -6.64
N GLU A 606 -16.45 -27.57 -6.41
CA GLU A 606 -17.47 -27.65 -7.46
C GLU A 606 -17.26 -26.64 -8.60
N ASP A 607 -16.97 -25.39 -8.27
CA ASP A 607 -16.74 -24.35 -9.27
C ASP A 607 -15.50 -24.66 -10.12
N ILE A 608 -14.37 -24.99 -9.52
CA ILE A 608 -13.12 -25.30 -10.25
C ILE A 608 -13.34 -26.56 -11.10
N PHE A 609 -13.95 -27.60 -10.54
CA PHE A 609 -14.28 -28.83 -11.27
C PHE A 609 -15.14 -28.52 -12.51
N THR A 610 -16.19 -27.73 -12.33
CA THR A 610 -17.09 -27.35 -13.41
C THR A 610 -16.36 -26.63 -14.55
N TYR A 611 -15.46 -25.72 -14.21
CA TYR A 611 -14.67 -25.00 -15.22
C TYR A 611 -13.59 -25.86 -15.87
N VAL A 612 -12.97 -26.80 -15.16
CA VAL A 612 -12.05 -27.79 -15.74
C VAL A 612 -12.78 -28.67 -16.75
N VAL A 613 -13.94 -29.22 -16.38
CA VAL A 613 -14.77 -30.03 -17.27
C VAL A 613 -15.21 -29.22 -18.49
N TRP A 614 -15.64 -27.98 -18.28
CA TRP A 614 -15.97 -27.07 -19.38
C TRP A 614 -14.78 -26.85 -20.32
N ALA A 615 -13.58 -26.60 -19.80
CA ALA A 615 -12.37 -26.38 -20.58
C ALA A 615 -11.97 -27.63 -21.39
N ILE A 616 -12.08 -28.81 -20.80
CA ILE A 616 -11.88 -30.08 -21.50
C ILE A 616 -12.84 -30.16 -22.70
N GLY A 617 -14.13 -29.90 -22.49
CA GLY A 617 -15.13 -29.90 -23.55
C GLY A 617 -14.86 -28.87 -24.64
N GLU A 618 -14.30 -27.73 -24.32
CA GLU A 618 -14.02 -26.66 -25.28
C GLU A 618 -12.72 -26.95 -26.07
N TYR A 619 -11.63 -27.20 -25.38
CA TYR A 619 -10.29 -27.18 -25.97
C TYR A 619 -9.72 -28.55 -26.33
N MET A 620 -10.28 -29.67 -25.90
CA MET A 620 -9.87 -31.01 -26.34
C MET A 620 -10.32 -31.28 -27.79
N SER A 621 -9.66 -30.64 -28.73
CA SER A 621 -10.00 -30.70 -30.16
C SER A 621 -8.77 -30.51 -31.04
N VAL A 622 -8.71 -31.23 -32.16
CA VAL A 622 -7.68 -31.04 -33.21
C VAL A 622 -7.70 -29.61 -33.77
N SER A 623 -8.82 -28.89 -33.69
CA SER A 623 -8.94 -27.50 -34.10
C SER A 623 -8.05 -26.53 -33.29
N TYR A 624 -7.79 -26.84 -32.06
CA TYR A 624 -6.93 -26.04 -31.18
C TYR A 624 -5.51 -26.57 -31.09
N ASP A 625 -5.35 -27.91 -31.06
CA ASP A 625 -4.03 -28.54 -31.02
C ASP A 625 -4.01 -29.83 -31.87
N LYS A 626 -3.17 -29.84 -32.87
CA LYS A 626 -3.01 -31.00 -33.78
C LYS A 626 -2.51 -32.27 -33.06
N ARG A 627 -1.94 -32.14 -31.84
CA ARG A 627 -1.51 -33.30 -31.04
C ARG A 627 -2.68 -33.99 -30.31
N CYS A 628 -3.88 -33.43 -30.37
CA CYS A 628 -5.06 -34.05 -29.81
C CYS A 628 -5.39 -35.34 -30.55
N THR A 629 -5.39 -36.47 -29.85
CA THR A 629 -5.65 -37.80 -30.40
C THR A 629 -7.04 -38.30 -29.99
N VAL A 630 -7.62 -39.19 -30.84
CA VAL A 630 -8.87 -39.86 -30.52
C VAL A 630 -8.76 -40.66 -29.21
N GLU A 631 -7.62 -41.24 -28.92
CA GLU A 631 -7.35 -41.97 -27.70
C GLU A 631 -7.47 -41.06 -26.45
N GLN A 632 -6.94 -39.84 -26.51
CA GLN A 632 -7.09 -38.85 -25.44
C GLN A 632 -8.55 -38.45 -25.25
N ILE A 633 -9.28 -38.18 -26.33
CA ILE A 633 -10.72 -37.90 -26.29
C ILE A 633 -11.49 -39.02 -25.60
N ASN A 634 -11.21 -40.29 -25.96
CA ASN A 634 -11.85 -41.45 -25.38
C ASN A 634 -11.52 -41.57 -23.88
N LYS A 635 -10.28 -41.38 -23.45
CA LYS A 635 -9.91 -41.43 -22.03
C LYS A 635 -10.66 -40.38 -21.21
N PHE A 636 -10.74 -39.14 -21.71
CA PHE A 636 -11.53 -38.11 -21.03
C PHE A 636 -13.01 -38.42 -21.02
N PHE A 637 -13.55 -38.94 -22.11
CA PHE A 637 -14.95 -39.37 -22.17
C PHE A 637 -15.24 -40.43 -21.11
N GLU A 638 -14.43 -41.48 -21.02
CA GLU A 638 -14.60 -42.58 -20.06
C GLU A 638 -14.54 -42.09 -18.61
N ALA A 639 -13.56 -41.20 -18.30
CA ALA A 639 -13.42 -40.63 -16.96
C ALA A 639 -14.64 -39.78 -16.56
N LEU A 640 -15.07 -38.89 -17.45
CA LEU A 640 -16.21 -38.00 -17.20
C LEU A 640 -17.55 -38.74 -17.23
N GLU A 641 -17.71 -39.80 -18.06
CA GLU A 641 -18.86 -40.68 -18.04
C GLU A 641 -18.99 -41.42 -16.70
N ALA A 642 -17.86 -41.93 -16.19
CA ALA A 642 -17.84 -42.58 -14.87
C ALA A 642 -18.22 -41.55 -13.76
N MET A 643 -17.75 -40.30 -13.83
CA MET A 643 -18.16 -39.27 -12.88
C MET A 643 -19.65 -38.95 -12.98
N LEU A 644 -20.16 -38.75 -14.19
CA LEU A 644 -21.60 -38.48 -14.38
C LEU A 644 -22.45 -39.65 -13.91
N PHE A 645 -22.02 -40.88 -14.16
CA PHE A 645 -22.70 -42.09 -13.65
C PHE A 645 -22.69 -42.11 -12.11
N GLU A 646 -21.56 -41.86 -11.47
CA GLU A 646 -21.42 -41.88 -10.01
C GLU A 646 -22.32 -40.84 -9.33
N ILE A 647 -22.42 -39.62 -9.87
CA ILE A 647 -23.26 -38.57 -9.29
C ILE A 647 -24.74 -38.72 -9.60
N THR A 648 -25.11 -39.48 -10.63
CA THR A 648 -26.49 -39.75 -11.03
C THR A 648 -26.97 -41.13 -10.59
N GLN A 649 -26.14 -41.94 -9.92
CA GLN A 649 -26.51 -43.24 -9.42
C GLN A 649 -27.48 -43.13 -8.26
N LEU A 650 -28.64 -43.79 -8.40
CA LEU A 650 -29.63 -43.92 -7.33
C LEU A 650 -29.12 -44.89 -6.26
N ARG A 651 -28.75 -44.37 -5.11
CA ARG A 651 -28.34 -45.18 -3.95
C ARG A 651 -29.49 -45.30 -2.97
N PRO A 652 -29.77 -46.50 -2.41
CA PRO A 652 -30.89 -46.71 -1.49
C PRO A 652 -30.68 -46.11 -0.08
N SER A 653 -29.61 -45.41 0.19
CA SER A 653 -29.32 -44.88 1.52
C SER A 653 -29.81 -43.41 1.73
N ALA A 654 -30.17 -43.10 2.98
CA ALA A 654 -30.93 -41.96 3.42
C ALA A 654 -30.30 -40.57 3.20
N SER A 655 -29.13 -40.46 2.62
CA SER A 655 -28.48 -39.16 2.29
C SER A 655 -27.89 -39.19 0.89
N ILE A 656 -28.70 -38.81 -0.10
CA ILE A 656 -28.21 -38.59 -1.47
C ILE A 656 -27.55 -37.21 -1.49
N PRO A 657 -26.24 -37.11 -1.84
CA PRO A 657 -25.59 -35.79 -1.95
C PRO A 657 -26.25 -35.00 -3.08
N LYS A 658 -26.62 -33.77 -2.81
CA LYS A 658 -27.15 -32.86 -3.82
C LYS A 658 -25.95 -32.24 -4.57
N TYR A 659 -25.86 -32.53 -5.87
CA TYR A 659 -24.95 -31.86 -6.78
C TYR A 659 -25.73 -30.77 -7.53
N SER A 660 -25.08 -29.65 -7.88
CA SER A 660 -25.80 -28.59 -8.59
C SER A 660 -26.21 -29.04 -9.99
N PRO A 661 -27.36 -28.58 -10.49
CA PRO A 661 -27.77 -28.82 -11.89
C PRO A 661 -26.73 -28.41 -12.90
N ARG A 662 -25.97 -27.35 -12.59
CA ARG A 662 -24.87 -26.82 -13.41
C ARG A 662 -23.76 -27.84 -13.63
N VAL A 663 -23.35 -28.59 -12.61
CA VAL A 663 -22.33 -29.66 -12.76
C VAL A 663 -22.80 -30.73 -13.71
N ILE A 664 -24.05 -31.17 -13.54
CA ILE A 664 -24.66 -32.24 -14.38
C ILE A 664 -24.78 -31.76 -15.84
N THR A 665 -25.28 -30.57 -16.05
CA THR A 665 -25.47 -30.02 -17.41
C THR A 665 -24.15 -29.77 -18.12
N VAL A 666 -23.09 -29.29 -17.41
CA VAL A 666 -21.75 -29.11 -17.97
C VAL A 666 -21.10 -30.44 -18.32
N LEU A 667 -21.21 -31.45 -17.43
CA LEU A 667 -20.74 -32.83 -17.72
C LEU A 667 -21.42 -33.42 -18.96
N MET A 668 -22.74 -33.34 -19.04
CA MET A 668 -23.50 -33.83 -20.23
C MET A 668 -23.06 -33.09 -21.51
N THR A 669 -22.87 -31.76 -21.43
CA THR A 669 -22.45 -30.95 -22.57
C THR A 669 -21.05 -31.33 -23.00
N THR A 670 -20.10 -31.46 -22.07
CA THR A 670 -18.71 -31.85 -22.35
C THR A 670 -18.64 -33.23 -22.98
N LEU A 671 -19.33 -34.22 -22.41
CA LEU A 671 -19.40 -35.56 -23.00
C LEU A 671 -19.98 -35.56 -24.42
N THR A 672 -21.03 -34.77 -24.65
CA THR A 672 -21.62 -34.61 -26.00
C THR A 672 -20.63 -33.94 -26.98
N LYS A 673 -19.87 -32.95 -26.53
CA LYS A 673 -18.79 -32.35 -27.34
C LYS A 673 -17.71 -33.38 -27.71
N LEU A 674 -17.25 -34.17 -26.75
CA LEU A 674 -16.28 -35.24 -27.00
C LEU A 674 -16.82 -36.30 -27.94
N ALA A 675 -18.09 -36.72 -27.74
CA ALA A 675 -18.77 -37.71 -28.63
C ALA A 675 -18.97 -37.16 -30.06
N SER A 676 -19.19 -35.87 -30.24
CA SER A 676 -19.26 -35.25 -31.58
C SER A 676 -17.95 -35.31 -32.34
N ARG A 677 -16.82 -35.40 -31.63
CA ARG A 677 -15.46 -35.48 -32.19
C ARG A 677 -14.99 -36.93 -32.45
N SER A 678 -15.57 -37.88 -31.74
CA SER A 678 -15.32 -39.32 -31.85
C SER A 678 -16.65 -40.04 -31.98
N GLN A 679 -17.10 -40.28 -33.24
CA GLN A 679 -18.47 -40.75 -33.53
C GLN A 679 -18.81 -42.10 -32.89
N ASP A 680 -17.83 -42.94 -32.61
CA ASP A 680 -18.01 -44.21 -31.91
C ASP A 680 -18.57 -44.04 -30.46
N LEU A 681 -18.45 -42.86 -29.88
CA LEU A 681 -18.97 -42.54 -28.57
C LEU A 681 -20.45 -42.07 -28.58
N ILE A 682 -21.01 -41.74 -29.76
CA ILE A 682 -22.37 -41.21 -29.88
C ILE A 682 -23.42 -42.17 -29.34
N PRO A 683 -23.39 -43.49 -29.61
CA PRO A 683 -24.38 -44.42 -29.08
C PRO A 683 -24.37 -44.49 -27.54
N ARG A 684 -23.16 -44.45 -26.93
CA ARG A 684 -22.98 -44.46 -25.47
C ARG A 684 -23.58 -43.19 -24.85
N MET A 685 -23.26 -42.03 -25.42
CA MET A 685 -23.77 -40.76 -24.92
C MET A 685 -25.29 -40.63 -25.10
N SER A 686 -25.83 -41.06 -26.25
CA SER A 686 -27.28 -41.08 -26.50
C SER A 686 -28.04 -41.95 -25.51
N LEU A 687 -27.50 -43.13 -25.21
CA LEU A 687 -28.09 -44.01 -24.16
C LEU A 687 -28.08 -43.34 -22.81
N PHE A 688 -26.98 -42.65 -22.46
CA PHE A 688 -26.86 -41.95 -21.18
C PHE A 688 -27.88 -40.81 -21.06
N LEU A 689 -27.95 -39.93 -22.08
CA LEU A 689 -28.92 -38.83 -22.12
C LEU A 689 -30.37 -39.32 -22.01
N SER A 690 -30.72 -40.50 -22.63
CA SER A 690 -32.04 -41.09 -22.51
C SER A 690 -32.39 -41.51 -21.09
N LYS A 691 -31.39 -41.94 -20.29
CA LYS A 691 -31.57 -42.34 -18.89
C LYS A 691 -31.74 -41.14 -17.94
N MET A 692 -31.32 -39.96 -18.33
CA MET A 692 -31.45 -38.75 -17.50
C MET A 692 -32.89 -38.44 -17.12
N ARG A 693 -33.84 -38.74 -18.00
CA ARG A 693 -35.27 -38.60 -17.70
C ARG A 693 -35.71 -39.50 -16.55
N ALA A 694 -35.31 -40.76 -16.58
CA ALA A 694 -35.63 -41.72 -15.49
C ALA A 694 -34.94 -41.31 -14.18
N PHE A 695 -33.72 -40.79 -14.24
CA PHE A 695 -32.98 -40.26 -13.07
C PHE A 695 -33.76 -39.14 -12.41
N VAL A 696 -34.06 -38.06 -13.15
CA VAL A 696 -34.72 -36.87 -12.60
C VAL A 696 -36.12 -37.13 -12.11
N GLN A 697 -36.87 -37.99 -12.80
CA GLN A 697 -38.27 -38.35 -12.47
C GLN A 697 -38.36 -39.41 -11.37
N SER A 698 -37.25 -39.94 -10.86
CA SER A 698 -37.28 -40.89 -9.78
C SER A 698 -37.81 -40.28 -8.47
N PRO A 699 -38.57 -41.00 -7.65
CA PRO A 699 -39.09 -40.49 -6.37
C PRO A 699 -38.00 -40.03 -5.42
N ALA A 700 -36.82 -40.63 -5.49
CA ALA A 700 -35.66 -40.26 -4.69
C ALA A 700 -35.11 -38.86 -5.07
N MET A 701 -35.12 -38.48 -6.36
CA MET A 701 -34.64 -37.20 -6.84
C MET A 701 -35.65 -36.06 -6.71
N ALA A 702 -36.94 -36.37 -6.72
CA ALA A 702 -38.01 -35.40 -6.49
C ALA A 702 -37.91 -34.69 -5.12
N SER A 703 -37.26 -35.33 -4.14
CA SER A 703 -36.98 -34.72 -2.83
C SER A 703 -35.67 -33.91 -2.79
N VAL A 704 -34.79 -34.08 -3.77
CA VAL A 704 -33.45 -33.45 -3.82
C VAL A 704 -33.43 -32.21 -4.71
N TYR A 705 -34.07 -32.29 -5.88
CA TYR A 705 -34.10 -31.21 -6.88
C TYR A 705 -35.44 -30.50 -6.91
N SER A 706 -35.41 -29.19 -7.06
CA SER A 706 -36.63 -28.43 -7.33
C SER A 706 -37.18 -28.76 -8.73
N GLU A 707 -38.41 -28.35 -9.00
CA GLU A 707 -39.02 -28.51 -10.34
C GLU A 707 -38.18 -27.76 -11.40
N GLU A 708 -37.65 -26.55 -11.02
CA GLU A 708 -36.79 -25.75 -11.91
C GLU A 708 -35.46 -26.45 -12.19
N ASP A 709 -34.78 -26.99 -11.18
CA ASP A 709 -33.54 -27.76 -11.33
C ASP A 709 -33.75 -29.00 -12.24
N SER A 710 -34.85 -29.70 -12.02
CA SER A 710 -35.23 -30.91 -12.80
C SER A 710 -35.48 -30.57 -14.27
N GLU A 711 -36.17 -29.46 -14.52
CA GLU A 711 -36.46 -28.97 -15.85
C GLU A 711 -35.19 -28.50 -16.60
N GLU A 712 -34.24 -27.87 -15.90
CA GLU A 712 -32.95 -27.49 -16.45
C GLU A 712 -32.17 -28.69 -16.98
N ILE A 713 -32.05 -29.75 -16.17
CA ILE A 713 -31.36 -30.99 -16.52
C ILE A 713 -32.03 -31.68 -17.72
N LEU A 714 -33.37 -31.83 -17.67
CA LEU A 714 -34.11 -32.51 -18.73
C LEU A 714 -34.10 -31.76 -20.06
N THR A 715 -34.26 -30.44 -20.04
CA THR A 715 -34.22 -29.59 -21.23
C THR A 715 -32.87 -29.70 -21.90
N ARG A 716 -31.81 -29.62 -21.10
CA ARG A 716 -30.43 -29.74 -21.62
C ARG A 716 -30.18 -31.14 -22.19
N ALA A 717 -30.58 -32.19 -21.52
CA ALA A 717 -30.43 -33.54 -22.03
C ALA A 717 -31.17 -33.76 -23.36
N ALA A 718 -32.39 -33.22 -23.50
CA ALA A 718 -33.18 -33.31 -24.74
C ALA A 718 -32.52 -32.55 -25.91
N GLU A 719 -31.97 -31.37 -25.67
CA GLU A 719 -31.25 -30.59 -26.67
C GLU A 719 -30.04 -31.34 -27.20
N LEU A 720 -29.17 -31.80 -26.27
CA LEU A 720 -27.97 -32.57 -26.62
C LEU A 720 -28.29 -33.84 -27.37
N MET A 721 -29.35 -34.53 -26.97
CA MET A 721 -29.85 -35.72 -27.68
C MET A 721 -30.28 -35.39 -29.12
N ASN A 722 -30.99 -34.28 -29.33
CA ASN A 722 -31.42 -33.86 -30.65
C ASN A 722 -30.23 -33.44 -31.55
N LEU A 723 -29.19 -32.80 -30.98
CA LEU A 723 -27.96 -32.51 -31.70
C LEU A 723 -27.23 -33.78 -32.15
N LEU A 724 -27.12 -34.78 -31.30
CA LEU A 724 -26.44 -36.04 -31.64
C LEU A 724 -27.14 -36.86 -32.71
N LYS A 725 -28.45 -36.64 -32.98
CA LYS A 725 -29.16 -37.26 -34.12
C LYS A 725 -28.62 -36.81 -35.49
N MET A 726 -27.93 -35.69 -35.52
CA MET A 726 -27.28 -35.14 -36.72
C MET A 726 -25.78 -34.89 -36.43
N PRO A 727 -24.92 -35.92 -36.49
CA PRO A 727 -23.54 -35.84 -36.04
C PRO A 727 -22.72 -34.74 -36.66
N SER A 728 -22.90 -34.48 -37.95
CA SER A 728 -22.18 -33.40 -38.66
C SER A 728 -22.59 -32.00 -38.17
N VAL A 729 -23.87 -31.82 -37.85
CA VAL A 729 -24.39 -30.58 -37.25
C VAL A 729 -23.88 -30.44 -35.81
N ALA A 730 -23.90 -31.51 -35.04
CA ALA A 730 -23.40 -31.54 -33.69
C ALA A 730 -21.89 -31.15 -33.67
N GLN A 731 -21.10 -31.73 -34.55
CA GLN A 731 -19.70 -31.44 -34.67
C GLN A 731 -19.45 -29.95 -35.07
N PHE A 732 -20.25 -29.42 -35.99
CA PHE A 732 -20.15 -28.03 -36.40
C PHE A 732 -20.56 -27.07 -35.26
N VAL A 733 -21.66 -27.33 -34.58
CA VAL A 733 -22.19 -26.48 -33.51
C VAL A 733 -21.33 -26.56 -32.24
N LEU A 734 -20.85 -27.77 -31.88
CA LEU A 734 -20.16 -28.02 -30.61
C LEU A 734 -18.62 -27.91 -30.69
N THR A 735 -18.05 -27.79 -31.88
CA THR A 735 -16.61 -27.65 -32.06
C THR A 735 -16.31 -26.49 -32.98
N PRO A 736 -15.83 -25.34 -32.48
CA PRO A 736 -15.51 -24.19 -33.31
C PRO A 736 -14.32 -24.51 -34.22
N SER A 737 -14.33 -23.94 -35.43
CA SER A 737 -13.16 -23.91 -36.28
C SER A 737 -12.08 -23.00 -35.68
N ALA A 738 -10.79 -23.38 -35.82
CA ALA A 738 -9.66 -22.55 -35.40
C ALA A 738 -9.62 -21.18 -36.14
N GLU A 739 -10.28 -21.09 -37.32
CA GLU A 739 -10.38 -19.86 -38.08
C GLU A 739 -11.42 -18.86 -37.55
N VAL A 740 -12.28 -19.30 -36.61
CA VAL A 740 -13.27 -18.41 -35.98
C VAL A 740 -12.60 -17.46 -35.04
N ALA A 741 -12.44 -16.22 -35.45
CA ALA A 741 -11.76 -15.17 -34.68
C ALA A 741 -12.43 -14.82 -33.32
N SER A 742 -13.72 -15.13 -33.15
CA SER A 742 -14.44 -14.94 -31.88
C SER A 742 -15.43 -16.07 -31.63
N PRO A 743 -15.05 -17.10 -30.85
CA PRO A 743 -15.88 -18.27 -30.60
C PRO A 743 -16.99 -18.02 -29.57
N ARG A 744 -17.63 -16.84 -29.56
CA ARG A 744 -18.70 -16.48 -28.60
C ARG A 744 -19.86 -17.48 -28.61
N PHE A 745 -20.29 -17.90 -29.77
CA PHE A 745 -21.37 -18.86 -29.94
C PHE A 745 -21.08 -20.22 -29.35
N HIS A 746 -19.81 -20.60 -29.25
CA HIS A 746 -19.38 -21.88 -28.71
C HIS A 746 -19.22 -21.83 -27.19
N ARG A 747 -19.01 -20.67 -26.63
CA ARG A 747 -18.96 -20.49 -25.15
C ARG A 747 -20.32 -20.69 -24.52
N ASP A 748 -21.37 -20.27 -25.24
CA ASP A 748 -22.75 -20.32 -24.73
C ASP A 748 -23.43 -21.68 -24.99
N THR A 749 -22.72 -22.65 -25.58
CA THR A 749 -23.26 -24.01 -25.79
C THR A 749 -23.52 -24.76 -24.48
N ASN A 750 -23.05 -24.27 -23.35
CA ASN A 750 -23.44 -24.76 -22.01
C ASN A 750 -24.79 -24.20 -21.56
N VAL A 751 -25.31 -23.20 -22.24
CA VAL A 751 -26.61 -22.59 -21.95
C VAL A 751 -27.63 -23.08 -22.99
N SER A 752 -28.69 -23.73 -22.53
CA SER A 752 -29.80 -24.13 -23.37
C SER A 752 -30.57 -22.91 -23.85
N LEU A 753 -30.73 -22.74 -25.17
CA LEU A 753 -31.51 -21.64 -25.72
C LEU A 753 -32.98 -21.69 -25.33
N PRO A 754 -33.67 -22.87 -25.42
CA PRO A 754 -35.03 -23.00 -24.94
C PRO A 754 -35.17 -22.76 -23.42
N LEU A 755 -34.21 -23.18 -22.61
CA LEU A 755 -34.20 -22.91 -21.17
C LEU A 755 -34.00 -21.42 -20.89
N ALA A 756 -33.08 -20.77 -21.59
CA ALA A 756 -32.85 -19.35 -21.47
C ALA A 756 -34.07 -18.52 -21.86
N MET A 757 -34.76 -18.88 -22.95
CA MET A 757 -36.01 -18.27 -23.37
C MET A 757 -37.13 -18.46 -22.35
N LYS A 758 -37.24 -19.67 -21.76
CA LYS A 758 -38.26 -19.98 -20.73
C LYS A 758 -37.96 -19.22 -19.43
N THR A 759 -36.70 -19.13 -19.03
CA THR A 759 -36.29 -18.31 -17.87
C THR A 759 -36.59 -16.83 -18.10
N ALA A 760 -36.34 -16.31 -19.30
CA ALA A 760 -36.64 -14.92 -19.65
C ALA A 760 -38.18 -14.68 -19.62
N SER A 761 -38.99 -15.61 -20.15
CA SER A 761 -40.43 -15.51 -20.08
C SER A 761 -40.95 -15.50 -18.64
N ARG A 762 -40.42 -16.37 -17.76
CA ARG A 762 -40.78 -16.41 -16.34
C ARG A 762 -40.40 -15.14 -15.61
N LEU A 763 -39.22 -14.53 -15.94
CA LEU A 763 -38.80 -13.26 -15.37
C LEU A 763 -39.71 -12.13 -15.83
N LEU A 764 -40.15 -12.13 -17.09
CA LEU A 764 -41.10 -11.14 -17.62
C LEU A 764 -42.47 -11.29 -16.97
N GLU A 765 -42.96 -12.52 -16.76
CA GLU A 765 -44.21 -12.79 -16.05
C GLU A 765 -44.18 -12.33 -14.60
N ARG A 766 -43.04 -12.51 -13.90
CA ARG A 766 -42.84 -11.99 -12.53
C ARG A 766 -42.75 -10.47 -12.48
N GLY A 767 -42.20 -9.84 -13.54
CA GLY A 767 -42.10 -8.38 -13.66
C GLY A 767 -43.41 -7.68 -14.00
N THR A 768 -44.39 -8.40 -14.55
CA THR A 768 -45.72 -7.88 -14.90
C THR A 768 -46.75 -8.01 -13.76
N GLY A 769 -46.35 -8.45 -12.58
CA GLY A 769 -47.14 -8.49 -11.36
C GLY A 769 -47.46 -7.11 -10.78
N PHE A 770 -47.82 -6.13 -11.62
CA PHE A 770 -48.57 -4.96 -11.21
C PHE A 770 -50.04 -5.39 -11.07
N VAL A 771 -50.44 -5.68 -9.86
CA VAL A 771 -51.86 -5.71 -9.49
C VAL A 771 -52.30 -4.25 -9.52
N PRO A 772 -53.21 -3.83 -10.39
CA PRO A 772 -53.86 -2.54 -10.25
C PRO A 772 -54.77 -2.62 -9.04
N GLY A 773 -54.42 -1.93 -7.96
CA GLY A 773 -55.27 -1.68 -6.81
C GLY A 773 -56.17 -0.50 -7.07
#